data_02a5e10ac10a1242b8e31560978c18d2
#
_entry.id   02a5e10ac10a1242b8e31560978c18d2
#
_cell.length_a   1.000
_cell.length_b   1.000
_cell.length_c   1.000
_cell.angle_alpha   90.00
_cell.angle_beta   90.00
_cell.angle_gamma   90.00
#
_symmetry.space_group_name_H-M   'P 1'
#
loop_
_entity.id
_entity.type
_entity.pdbx_description
1 polymer ?
#
loop_
_entity_poly.entity_id
_entity_poly.type
_entity_poly.pdbx_seq_one_letter_code
_entity_poly.pdbx_strand_id
1 'polypeptide(L)'
;MAYASLLSLTQTLEQILHHPDDQCHVLHQQEEQIGRSLLEKVRFFLSFLEDHSQKNSETIRSLEGRIRVAAYEAEDIIESQIDISDQIVSDSRNHCERCVEFRRYNLAKKYGNLQKVIQELDSISEQVVNMKDRNDVEILPARNLFPAGSSKVGSSNNSDMVGFDDDLKQIKDRLTGQPSKLEILSIVGMGGIGKTTFVRNVYDDPLIENYFDTRAWTTISQEYNVQKMLTDLLESTNYQSNIGNLAEKLYKCLKGRRYLIVLDDLWDTKAWDEVQRLFPDDSNGSRIILTTRLEDVAVYAGSSSAIHHLSFLSPEKSWNLLHQTVFGKECCPCELEEIGKEIAKNCKGLPLALVVIGGLLYKGKRTHDYWMYVKQNVNSAVIDTDDQFMEILLLSFNHLPHHLRACFLYMAVFPEDYKIRKSELTKLWVAEGFIKPDRYKSLEAVAEKYVEDLLDRNMILVHKRSYTGKINFCGIHDLMRDLCVRKAQEENFLHLYDRRVKNFPEGTYNQRRVSIHSHIYGHHLEGIYGSHVRSLLYHCLDIFNEDSSFTTSFLLLRVLQAFSISFYEFPVEIVELVNLRFIVLKCMRTCELPASISNLFNLQTLIIYSRGIVKLPSDIWKMPRLRHIWTRECFLAYPSAAGNGGKIALLENLQTLKGVIDFKFTKKVLQMMPNLKKLKIGFLHSCADMAIIGSLPNLEVLNLRTFTYDGSVWEPTEDNFLQLKVLLLEETDLEYLKADETNFPSLQHLTFSYCEQLEEIPSAIGNIPTLQVIKLCKCSISAVKSVKLIQEEQQDLENDNLQIIIYDSPMDGVV
;
A
#
# COMPACT_ATOMS: atom_id res chain seq x y z
N MET A 1 15.48 10.62 -7.94
CA MET A 1 15.29 10.70 -6.47
C MET A 1 15.36 12.13 -5.94
N ALA A 2 16.11 13.03 -6.57
CA ALA A 2 16.18 14.46 -6.19
C ALA A 2 14.81 15.13 -6.02
N TYR A 3 13.86 14.83 -6.91
CA TYR A 3 12.51 15.40 -6.82
C TYR A 3 11.81 15.08 -5.49
N ALA A 4 11.86 13.82 -5.04
CA ALA A 4 11.23 13.42 -3.78
C ALA A 4 11.93 14.02 -2.55
N SER A 5 13.28 14.17 -2.57
CA SER A 5 14.00 14.82 -1.48
C SER A 5 13.69 16.32 -1.40
N LEU A 6 13.59 17.00 -2.52
CA LEU A 6 13.17 18.41 -2.57
C LEU A 6 11.71 18.58 -2.10
N LEU A 7 10.82 17.69 -2.50
CA LEU A 7 9.43 17.74 -2.08
C LEU A 7 9.29 17.54 -0.56
N SER A 8 10.02 16.57 0.00
CA SER A 8 10.09 16.34 1.45
C SER A 8 10.63 17.57 2.19
N LEU A 9 11.73 18.15 1.71
CA LEU A 9 12.32 19.36 2.26
C LEU A 9 11.35 20.55 2.17
N THR A 10 10.62 20.72 1.06
CA THR A 10 9.57 21.74 0.92
C THR A 10 8.54 21.62 2.03
N GLN A 11 8.02 20.42 2.25
CA GLN A 11 7.02 20.17 3.30
C GLN A 11 7.58 20.48 4.70
N THR A 12 8.82 20.11 4.98
CA THR A 12 9.48 20.41 6.27
C THR A 12 9.67 21.92 6.45
N LEU A 13 10.11 22.64 5.42
CA LEU A 13 10.27 24.11 5.46
C LEU A 13 8.93 24.83 5.62
N GLU A 14 7.92 24.46 4.86
CA GLU A 14 6.58 25.05 4.98
C GLU A 14 5.97 24.78 6.37
N GLN A 15 6.26 23.63 6.96
CA GLN A 15 5.84 23.30 8.32
C GLN A 15 6.44 24.21 9.38
N ILE A 16 7.72 24.59 9.23
CA ILE A 16 8.43 25.45 10.19
C ILE A 16 8.04 26.93 9.99
N LEU A 17 7.92 27.38 8.74
CA LEU A 17 7.62 28.78 8.40
C LEU A 17 6.16 29.18 8.67
N HIS A 18 5.22 28.21 8.76
CA HIS A 18 3.77 28.49 8.90
C HIS A 18 3.21 27.99 10.24
N HIS A 19 4.01 27.90 11.29
CA HIS A 19 3.52 27.48 12.62
C HIS A 19 2.61 28.59 13.20
N PRO A 20 1.31 28.29 13.52
CA PRO A 20 0.34 29.32 13.91
C PRO A 20 0.45 29.79 15.37
N ASP A 21 1.29 29.19 16.18
CA ASP A 21 1.36 29.54 17.61
C ASP A 21 2.57 30.42 17.95
N ASP A 22 2.27 31.63 18.39
CA ASP A 22 3.21 32.64 18.95
C ASP A 22 4.00 32.17 20.18
N GLN A 23 3.90 30.94 20.62
CA GLN A 23 4.60 30.41 21.79
C GLN A 23 5.94 29.73 21.48
N CYS A 24 6.24 29.45 20.22
CA CYS A 24 7.57 29.07 19.75
C CYS A 24 8.25 30.21 18.99
N HIS A 25 8.42 31.34 19.59
CA HIS A 25 9.31 32.43 19.09
C HIS A 25 10.78 32.00 19.13
N VAL A 26 11.17 31.02 18.35
CA VAL A 26 12.55 30.58 18.31
C VAL A 26 13.21 30.79 16.95
N LEU A 27 12.46 31.17 15.94
CA LEU A 27 13.09 31.63 14.69
C LEU A 27 13.40 33.12 14.80
N HIS A 28 14.66 33.47 15.03
CA HIS A 28 15.12 34.85 14.82
C HIS A 28 14.82 35.27 13.36
N GLN A 29 14.63 36.58 13.09
CA GLN A 29 14.36 37.09 11.72
C GLN A 29 15.33 36.56 10.66
N GLN A 30 16.56 36.26 11.04
CA GLN A 30 17.57 35.66 10.14
C GLN A 30 17.23 34.21 9.75
N GLU A 31 16.67 33.44 10.64
CA GLU A 31 16.27 32.05 10.40
C GLU A 31 15.11 31.95 9.39
N GLU A 32 14.12 32.82 9.58
CA GLU A 32 12.99 32.92 8.67
C GLU A 32 13.46 33.32 7.25
N GLN A 33 14.38 34.28 7.17
CA GLN A 33 14.94 34.71 5.88
C GLN A 33 15.72 33.60 5.17
N ILE A 34 16.52 32.82 5.91
CA ILE A 34 17.27 31.69 5.40
C ILE A 34 16.30 30.58 4.94
N GLY A 35 15.28 30.28 5.74
CA GLY A 35 14.25 29.30 5.39
C GLY A 35 13.48 29.66 4.13
N ARG A 36 13.09 30.93 3.99
CA ARG A 36 12.40 31.46 2.80
C ARG A 36 13.29 31.38 1.54
N SER A 37 14.56 31.79 1.66
CA SER A 37 15.53 31.70 0.56
C SER A 37 15.75 30.24 0.11
N LEU A 38 15.88 29.33 1.06
CA LEU A 38 16.01 27.90 0.76
C LEU A 38 14.75 27.36 0.06
N LEU A 39 13.55 27.75 0.51
CA LEU A 39 12.28 27.34 -0.08
C LEU A 39 12.15 27.82 -1.55
N GLU A 40 12.59 29.05 -1.86
CA GLU A 40 12.61 29.57 -3.23
C GLU A 40 13.52 28.72 -4.15
N LYS A 41 14.73 28.39 -3.67
CA LYS A 41 15.68 27.55 -4.41
C LYS A 41 15.13 26.14 -4.65
N VAL A 42 14.53 25.55 -3.62
CA VAL A 42 13.92 24.23 -3.73
C VAL A 42 12.78 24.23 -4.77
N ARG A 43 11.94 25.27 -4.79
CA ARG A 43 10.89 25.42 -5.80
C ARG A 43 11.45 25.58 -7.23
N PHE A 44 12.56 26.33 -7.36
CA PHE A 44 13.26 26.44 -8.65
C PHE A 44 13.73 25.07 -9.16
N PHE A 45 14.36 24.26 -8.31
CA PHE A 45 14.82 22.93 -8.71
C PHE A 45 13.68 21.95 -8.97
N LEU A 46 12.57 22.03 -8.23
CA LEU A 46 11.39 21.23 -8.53
C LEU A 46 10.85 21.53 -9.93
N SER A 47 10.73 22.80 -10.31
CA SER A 47 10.33 23.20 -11.66
C SER A 47 11.34 22.74 -12.70
N PHE A 48 12.64 22.89 -12.46
CA PHE A 48 13.69 22.41 -13.36
C PHE A 48 13.57 20.91 -13.62
N LEU A 49 13.38 20.09 -12.59
CA LEU A 49 13.25 18.64 -12.73
C LEU A 49 11.96 18.25 -13.46
N GLU A 50 10.84 18.96 -13.24
CA GLU A 50 9.59 18.75 -13.95
C GLU A 50 9.76 19.03 -15.46
N ASP A 51 10.42 20.13 -15.84
CA ASP A 51 10.68 20.53 -17.22
C ASP A 51 11.60 19.55 -17.96
N HIS A 52 12.51 18.88 -17.23
CA HIS A 52 13.54 18.01 -17.81
C HIS A 52 13.30 16.52 -17.53
N SER A 53 12.09 16.12 -17.13
CA SER A 53 11.75 14.77 -16.68
C SER A 53 12.02 13.66 -17.70
N GLN A 54 12.11 13.97 -18.99
CA GLN A 54 12.35 13.00 -20.08
C GLN A 54 13.77 13.04 -20.64
N LYS A 55 14.64 13.93 -20.14
CA LYS A 55 16.00 14.08 -20.66
C LYS A 55 16.97 13.26 -19.81
N ASN A 56 17.54 12.25 -20.41
CA ASN A 56 18.40 11.27 -19.74
C ASN A 56 19.89 11.52 -20.04
N SER A 57 20.37 12.77 -19.94
CA SER A 57 21.78 13.07 -20.11
C SER A 57 22.56 12.79 -18.82
N GLU A 58 23.82 12.37 -18.97
CA GLU A 58 24.73 12.11 -17.84
C GLU A 58 24.93 13.36 -16.96
N THR A 59 24.94 14.52 -17.59
CA THR A 59 25.03 15.83 -16.91
C THR A 59 23.84 16.09 -16.01
N ILE A 60 22.62 15.79 -16.49
CA ILE A 60 21.39 15.96 -15.68
C ILE A 60 21.39 14.97 -14.52
N ARG A 61 21.79 13.73 -14.73
CA ARG A 61 21.92 12.73 -13.63
C ARG A 61 22.90 13.17 -12.56
N SER A 62 24.06 13.72 -12.97
CA SER A 62 25.05 14.25 -12.02
C SER A 62 24.47 15.40 -11.18
N LEU A 63 23.75 16.33 -11.83
CA LEU A 63 23.06 17.44 -11.13
C LEU A 63 21.98 16.93 -10.19
N GLU A 64 21.16 15.97 -10.61
CA GLU A 64 20.17 15.31 -9.74
C GLU A 64 20.83 14.69 -8.50
N GLY A 65 21.97 14.04 -8.65
CA GLY A 65 22.75 13.48 -7.53
C GLY A 65 23.15 14.55 -6.52
N ARG A 66 23.71 15.68 -6.98
CA ARG A 66 24.13 16.80 -6.14
C ARG A 66 22.96 17.50 -5.46
N ILE A 67 21.89 17.77 -6.21
CA ILE A 67 20.64 18.35 -5.67
C ILE A 67 20.07 17.46 -4.55
N ARG A 68 20.07 16.13 -4.75
CA ARG A 68 19.62 15.18 -3.74
C ARG A 68 20.43 15.25 -2.46
N VAL A 69 21.74 15.25 -2.56
CA VAL A 69 22.64 15.33 -1.40
C VAL A 69 22.41 16.61 -0.63
N ALA A 70 22.41 17.76 -1.33
CA ALA A 70 22.18 19.05 -0.71
C ALA A 70 20.78 19.14 -0.03
N ALA A 71 19.74 18.60 -0.66
CA ALA A 71 18.40 18.54 -0.07
C ALA A 71 18.37 17.69 1.22
N TYR A 72 19.09 16.57 1.21
CA TYR A 72 19.18 15.69 2.38
C TYR A 72 19.96 16.34 3.54
N GLU A 73 21.07 16.99 3.25
CA GLU A 73 21.85 17.71 4.26
C GLU A 73 21.04 18.86 4.89
N ALA A 74 20.34 19.64 4.04
CA ALA A 74 19.47 20.70 4.54
C ALA A 74 18.39 20.14 5.48
N GLU A 75 17.73 19.06 5.09
CA GLU A 75 16.68 18.42 5.85
C GLU A 75 17.19 17.86 7.19
N ASP A 76 18.37 17.22 7.21
CA ASP A 76 18.99 16.69 8.43
C ASP A 76 19.34 17.81 9.41
N ILE A 77 19.90 18.92 8.91
CA ILE A 77 20.21 20.10 9.72
C ILE A 77 18.93 20.67 10.35
N ILE A 78 17.89 20.84 9.56
CA ILE A 78 16.62 21.43 9.98
C ILE A 78 15.92 20.54 11.02
N GLU A 79 15.75 19.25 10.75
CA GLU A 79 15.04 18.32 11.65
C GLU A 79 15.79 18.04 12.95
N SER A 80 17.14 18.06 12.94
CA SER A 80 17.91 17.96 14.18
C SER A 80 17.79 19.21 15.07
N GLN A 81 17.22 20.31 14.58
CA GLN A 81 16.94 21.51 15.40
C GLN A 81 15.65 21.38 16.20
N ILE A 82 14.65 20.71 15.64
CA ILE A 82 13.34 20.51 16.28
C ILE A 82 13.51 19.74 17.59
N ASP A 83 14.36 18.72 17.60
CA ASP A 83 14.64 17.88 18.77
C ASP A 83 15.23 18.62 19.96
N ILE A 84 16.07 19.64 19.72
CA ILE A 84 16.74 20.41 20.78
C ILE A 84 15.85 21.50 21.38
N SER A 85 14.98 22.11 20.59
CA SER A 85 14.12 23.21 21.05
C SER A 85 13.02 22.72 21.98
N ASP A 86 12.45 21.54 21.74
CA ASP A 86 11.34 21.01 22.51
C ASP A 86 11.76 20.36 23.83
N GLN A 87 12.94 19.72 23.88
CA GLN A 87 13.50 19.20 25.14
C GLN A 87 13.82 20.32 26.15
N ILE A 88 14.02 21.53 25.66
CA ILE A 88 14.44 22.66 26.51
C ILE A 88 13.26 23.48 27.03
N VAL A 89 12.12 23.47 26.33
CA VAL A 89 10.87 24.07 26.87
C VAL A 89 10.35 23.27 28.07
N SER A 90 10.58 21.97 28.13
CA SER A 90 10.20 21.12 29.26
C SER A 90 11.08 21.32 30.51
N ASP A 91 12.33 21.78 30.34
CA ASP A 91 13.32 21.95 31.42
C ASP A 91 13.46 23.39 31.94
N SER A 92 12.47 24.25 31.67
CA SER A 92 12.50 25.71 31.87
C SER A 92 12.60 26.17 33.35
N ARG A 93 12.98 25.31 34.31
CA ARG A 93 13.19 25.69 35.73
C ARG A 93 14.62 26.02 36.11
N ASN A 94 15.62 25.79 35.26
CA ASN A 94 17.02 26.12 35.60
C ASN A 94 17.73 26.84 34.44
N HIS A 95 17.65 28.20 34.41
CA HIS A 95 18.45 29.03 33.53
C HIS A 95 19.90 29.12 34.02
N CYS A 96 20.74 28.20 33.49
CA CYS A 96 22.18 28.32 33.62
C CYS A 96 22.73 29.04 32.39
N GLU A 97 23.49 30.13 32.59
CA GLU A 97 24.15 30.91 31.53
C GLU A 97 24.99 30.04 30.59
N ARG A 98 25.63 29.00 31.09
CA ARG A 98 26.39 28.02 30.28
C ARG A 98 25.49 27.24 29.29
N CYS A 99 24.24 26.94 29.62
CA CYS A 99 23.31 26.29 28.74
C CYS A 99 22.90 27.22 27.59
N VAL A 100 22.75 28.51 27.84
CA VAL A 100 22.43 29.54 26.84
C VAL A 100 23.58 29.75 25.86
N GLU A 101 24.84 29.79 26.37
CA GLU A 101 26.04 29.89 25.51
C GLU A 101 26.26 28.65 24.64
N PHE A 102 26.07 27.47 25.21
CA PHE A 102 26.15 26.21 24.45
C PHE A 102 25.09 26.12 23.35
N ARG A 103 23.87 26.64 23.61
CA ARG A 103 22.82 26.81 22.60
C ARG A 103 23.25 27.73 21.46
N ARG A 104 23.72 28.94 21.79
CA ARG A 104 24.19 29.91 20.78
C ARG A 104 25.29 29.33 19.90
N TYR A 105 26.23 28.61 20.50
CA TYR A 105 27.30 27.94 19.75
C TYR A 105 26.78 26.86 18.79
N ASN A 106 25.90 26.00 19.24
CA ASN A 106 25.33 24.92 18.40
C ASN A 106 24.44 25.49 17.29
N LEU A 107 23.64 26.51 17.58
CA LEU A 107 22.85 27.21 16.57
C LEU A 107 23.77 27.88 15.54
N ALA A 108 24.78 28.64 15.94
CA ALA A 108 25.71 29.30 15.02
C ALA A 108 26.44 28.28 14.10
N LYS A 109 26.86 27.13 14.65
CA LYS A 109 27.48 26.04 13.87
C LYS A 109 26.52 25.45 12.86
N LYS A 110 25.27 25.24 13.23
CA LYS A 110 24.21 24.69 12.33
C LYS A 110 23.87 25.69 11.23
N TYR A 111 23.78 26.98 11.53
CA TYR A 111 23.60 28.06 10.53
C TYR A 111 24.74 28.09 9.52
N GLY A 112 25.97 27.98 9.98
CA GLY A 112 27.11 27.89 9.09
C GLY A 112 27.05 26.72 8.13
N ASN A 113 26.52 25.59 8.60
CA ASN A 113 26.33 24.41 7.75
C ASN A 113 25.16 24.61 6.76
N LEU A 114 24.02 25.18 7.18
CA LEU A 114 22.91 25.47 6.29
C LEU A 114 23.28 26.50 5.20
N GLN A 115 24.10 27.52 5.54
CA GLN A 115 24.64 28.44 4.55
C GLN A 115 25.55 27.79 3.52
N LYS A 116 26.34 26.78 3.91
CA LYS A 116 27.14 26.00 2.95
C LYS A 116 26.26 25.22 1.98
N VAL A 117 25.17 24.61 2.46
CA VAL A 117 24.20 23.93 1.61
C VAL A 117 23.54 24.91 0.63
N ILE A 118 23.20 26.12 1.08
CA ILE A 118 22.64 27.15 0.20
C ILE A 118 23.65 27.58 -0.86
N GLN A 119 24.93 27.75 -0.51
CA GLN A 119 26.00 28.06 -1.48
C GLN A 119 26.19 26.95 -2.51
N GLU A 120 26.10 25.69 -2.10
CA GLU A 120 26.14 24.55 -3.02
C GLU A 120 24.92 24.57 -3.98
N LEU A 121 23.71 24.82 -3.47
CA LEU A 121 22.52 25.00 -4.30
C LEU A 121 22.63 26.20 -5.26
N ASP A 122 23.28 27.29 -4.86
CA ASP A 122 23.58 28.42 -5.73
C ASP A 122 24.51 28.03 -6.88
N SER A 123 25.59 27.32 -6.57
CA SER A 123 26.52 26.80 -7.58
C SER A 123 25.82 25.88 -8.59
N ILE A 124 24.90 25.01 -8.11
CA ILE A 124 24.11 24.14 -8.99
C ILE A 124 23.14 24.98 -9.83
N SER A 125 22.51 26.01 -9.24
CA SER A 125 21.58 26.91 -9.93
C SER A 125 22.25 27.64 -11.09
N GLU A 126 23.46 28.17 -10.88
CA GLU A 126 24.26 28.82 -11.94
C GLU A 126 24.57 27.84 -13.08
N GLN A 127 24.90 26.58 -12.77
CA GLN A 127 25.14 25.57 -13.80
C GLN A 127 23.86 25.27 -14.59
N VAL A 128 22.72 25.17 -13.95
CA VAL A 128 21.41 24.96 -14.59
C VAL A 128 21.05 26.13 -15.51
N VAL A 129 21.28 27.38 -15.08
CA VAL A 129 21.03 28.58 -15.89
C VAL A 129 21.93 28.60 -17.11
N ASN A 130 23.24 28.37 -16.92
CA ASN A 130 24.23 28.32 -18.01
C ASN A 130 23.94 27.22 -19.05
N MET A 131 23.31 26.11 -18.64
CA MET A 131 22.86 25.05 -19.57
C MET A 131 21.64 25.49 -20.40
N LYS A 132 20.73 26.28 -19.81
CA LYS A 132 19.58 26.83 -20.54
C LYS A 132 20.03 27.85 -21.61
N ASP A 133 21.05 28.67 -21.33
CA ASP A 133 21.54 29.72 -22.23
C ASP A 133 22.35 29.17 -23.43
N ARG A 134 22.93 27.97 -23.29
CA ARG A 134 23.76 27.37 -24.35
C ARG A 134 22.98 26.66 -25.48
N ASN A 135 21.66 26.64 -25.45
CA ASN A 135 20.81 25.96 -26.45
C ASN A 135 21.19 24.50 -26.79
N ASP A 136 21.96 23.82 -25.92
CA ASP A 136 22.35 22.41 -26.08
C ASP A 136 21.18 21.46 -25.84
N VAL A 137 19.96 21.95 -26.01
CA VAL A 137 18.76 21.22 -25.67
C VAL A 137 17.75 21.39 -26.79
N GLU A 138 17.69 20.43 -27.70
CA GLU A 138 16.54 20.26 -28.58
C GLU A 138 15.26 20.22 -27.73
N ILE A 139 14.50 21.30 -27.81
CA ILE A 139 13.22 21.46 -27.13
C ILE A 139 12.18 20.66 -27.92
N LEU A 140 11.97 19.43 -27.54
CA LEU A 140 10.68 18.80 -27.77
C LEU A 140 9.65 19.55 -26.92
N PRO A 141 8.62 20.17 -27.50
CA PRO A 141 7.71 21.03 -26.76
C PRO A 141 6.93 20.25 -25.73
N ALA A 142 7.33 20.39 -24.47
CA ALA A 142 6.54 19.95 -23.32
C ALA A 142 5.50 21.03 -23.02
N ARG A 143 4.43 21.05 -23.77
CA ARG A 143 3.16 21.68 -23.39
C ARG A 143 2.03 20.94 -24.11
N ASN A 144 1.29 20.15 -23.30
CA ASN A 144 -0.15 20.29 -23.21
C ASN A 144 -0.70 19.14 -22.39
N LEU A 145 -1.27 19.52 -21.25
CA LEU A 145 -2.58 19.18 -20.72
C LEU A 145 -3.14 17.85 -21.28
N PHE A 146 -3.20 16.88 -20.40
CA PHE A 146 -3.93 15.65 -20.60
C PHE A 146 -5.35 15.96 -21.10
N PRO A 147 -5.79 15.44 -22.22
CA PRO A 147 -7.22 15.29 -22.41
C PRO A 147 -7.64 14.22 -21.41
N ALA A 148 -8.54 14.56 -20.52
CA ALA A 148 -9.29 13.63 -19.73
C ALA A 148 -10.15 12.79 -20.68
N GLY A 149 -9.56 11.79 -21.27
CA GLY A 149 -10.22 10.71 -21.98
C GLY A 149 -10.38 9.57 -20.97
N SER A 150 -11.41 9.64 -20.13
CA SER A 150 -11.86 8.52 -19.36
C SER A 150 -12.51 7.50 -20.28
N SER A 151 -11.73 6.61 -20.85
CA SER A 151 -12.21 5.28 -21.17
C SER A 151 -11.51 4.35 -20.19
N LYS A 152 -12.20 3.99 -19.12
CA LYS A 152 -11.88 2.84 -18.31
C LYS A 152 -11.80 1.64 -19.24
N VAL A 153 -10.61 1.27 -19.67
CA VAL A 153 -10.37 -0.10 -20.06
C VAL A 153 -10.52 -0.85 -18.75
N GLY A 154 -11.72 -1.37 -18.51
CA GLY A 154 -11.95 -2.30 -17.43
C GLY A 154 -10.95 -3.43 -17.61
N SER A 155 -9.97 -3.54 -16.74
CA SER A 155 -9.31 -4.81 -16.53
C SER A 155 -10.39 -5.75 -15.98
N SER A 156 -11.10 -6.41 -16.91
CA SER A 156 -11.91 -7.56 -16.59
C SER A 156 -10.98 -8.57 -15.90
N ASN A 157 -11.41 -9.18 -14.82
CA ASN A 157 -10.70 -10.28 -14.15
C ASN A 157 -10.57 -11.53 -15.04
N ASN A 158 -11.04 -11.50 -16.28
CA ASN A 158 -10.81 -12.40 -17.38
C ASN A 158 -10.05 -11.63 -18.47
N SER A 159 -8.76 -11.37 -18.27
CA SER A 159 -7.87 -11.14 -19.39
C SER A 159 -7.73 -12.49 -20.09
N ASP A 160 -8.34 -12.63 -21.28
CA ASP A 160 -8.09 -13.78 -22.14
C ASP A 160 -6.57 -13.89 -22.29
N MET A 161 -6.02 -15.00 -21.77
CA MET A 161 -4.58 -15.25 -21.83
C MET A 161 -4.19 -15.45 -23.27
N VAL A 162 -3.39 -14.56 -23.82
CA VAL A 162 -2.99 -14.62 -25.25
C VAL A 162 -1.87 -15.64 -25.39
N GLY A 163 -2.10 -16.66 -26.21
CA GLY A 163 -1.02 -17.41 -26.83
C GLY A 163 -0.64 -18.74 -26.21
N PHE A 164 -1.36 -19.27 -25.22
CA PHE A 164 -1.09 -20.55 -24.57
C PHE A 164 -2.27 -21.53 -24.68
N ASP A 165 -3.12 -21.40 -25.70
CA ASP A 165 -4.35 -22.18 -25.85
C ASP A 165 -4.08 -23.68 -25.92
N ASP A 166 -3.05 -24.09 -26.69
CA ASP A 166 -2.65 -25.49 -26.86
C ASP A 166 -2.07 -26.07 -25.56
N ASP A 167 -1.23 -25.29 -24.88
CA ASP A 167 -0.65 -25.65 -23.58
C ASP A 167 -1.74 -25.79 -22.51
N LEU A 168 -2.71 -24.85 -22.47
CA LEU A 168 -3.86 -24.92 -21.55
C LEU A 168 -4.67 -26.18 -21.75
N LYS A 169 -4.96 -26.54 -23.02
CA LYS A 169 -5.69 -27.75 -23.33
C LYS A 169 -4.92 -28.99 -22.87
N GLN A 170 -3.63 -29.08 -23.20
CA GLN A 170 -2.79 -30.21 -22.83
C GLN A 170 -2.71 -30.39 -21.29
N ILE A 171 -2.58 -29.31 -20.53
CA ILE A 171 -2.53 -29.39 -19.08
C ILE A 171 -3.87 -29.78 -18.49
N LYS A 172 -5.01 -29.27 -18.99
CA LYS A 172 -6.35 -29.66 -18.55
C LYS A 172 -6.59 -31.16 -18.80
N ASP A 173 -6.24 -31.67 -19.98
CA ASP A 173 -6.37 -33.07 -20.32
C ASP A 173 -5.53 -33.98 -19.39
N ARG A 174 -4.34 -33.53 -18.98
CA ARG A 174 -3.50 -34.24 -18.01
C ARG A 174 -4.07 -34.23 -16.59
N LEU A 175 -4.61 -33.11 -16.15
CA LEU A 175 -5.18 -32.96 -14.80
C LEU A 175 -6.42 -33.82 -14.61
N THR A 176 -7.25 -33.99 -15.66
CA THR A 176 -8.51 -34.75 -15.62
C THR A 176 -8.38 -36.19 -16.13
N GLY A 177 -7.20 -36.54 -16.70
CA GLY A 177 -6.93 -37.83 -17.27
C GLY A 177 -6.44 -38.88 -16.27
N GLN A 178 -6.10 -40.06 -16.80
CA GLN A 178 -5.42 -41.16 -16.07
C GLN A 178 -3.91 -40.83 -15.93
N PRO A 179 -3.21 -41.25 -14.87
CA PRO A 179 -3.54 -42.32 -13.89
C PRO A 179 -4.29 -41.79 -12.65
N SER A 180 -4.89 -42.71 -11.89
CA SER A 180 -5.58 -42.43 -10.62
C SER A 180 -4.61 -42.06 -9.46
N LYS A 181 -3.33 -42.45 -9.55
CA LYS A 181 -2.32 -42.08 -8.53
C LYS A 181 -2.05 -40.58 -8.51
N LEU A 182 -1.60 -40.10 -7.36
CA LEU A 182 -1.13 -38.74 -7.21
C LEU A 182 -0.05 -38.41 -8.25
N GLU A 183 -0.28 -37.41 -9.08
CA GLU A 183 0.67 -36.93 -10.09
C GLU A 183 1.08 -35.48 -9.75
N ILE A 184 2.39 -35.24 -9.89
CA ILE A 184 2.98 -33.90 -9.71
C ILE A 184 3.34 -33.36 -11.09
N LEU A 185 2.70 -32.27 -11.49
CA LEU A 185 2.90 -31.62 -12.77
C LEU A 185 3.73 -30.35 -12.60
N SER A 186 4.95 -30.36 -13.09
CA SER A 186 5.87 -29.21 -12.97
C SER A 186 5.80 -28.32 -14.20
N ILE A 187 5.49 -27.04 -14.00
CA ILE A 187 5.51 -25.98 -15.03
C ILE A 187 6.80 -25.21 -14.92
N VAL A 188 7.68 -25.34 -15.90
CA VAL A 188 9.02 -24.73 -15.89
C VAL A 188 9.09 -23.60 -16.91
N GLY A 189 9.80 -22.53 -16.54
CA GLY A 189 10.06 -21.44 -17.47
C GLY A 189 10.67 -20.21 -16.79
N MET A 190 11.21 -19.32 -17.58
CA MET A 190 11.88 -18.10 -17.17
C MET A 190 10.99 -17.17 -16.34
N GLY A 191 11.59 -16.25 -15.57
CA GLY A 191 10.88 -15.17 -14.90
C GLY A 191 10.11 -14.29 -15.90
N GLY A 192 8.85 -13.94 -15.59
CA GLY A 192 8.04 -13.10 -16.47
C GLY A 192 7.43 -13.79 -17.69
N ILE A 193 7.64 -15.12 -17.89
CA ILE A 193 7.03 -15.87 -19.01
C ILE A 193 5.52 -16.13 -18.82
N GLY A 194 5.01 -15.91 -17.60
CA GLY A 194 3.60 -16.05 -17.31
C GLY A 194 3.19 -17.35 -16.63
N LYS A 195 4.10 -18.10 -15.97
CA LYS A 195 3.79 -19.36 -15.25
C LYS A 195 2.59 -19.22 -14.30
N THR A 196 2.66 -18.27 -13.39
CA THR A 196 1.58 -17.99 -12.43
C THR A 196 0.25 -17.68 -13.11
N THR A 197 0.28 -16.85 -14.16
CA THR A 197 -0.93 -16.52 -14.95
C THR A 197 -1.49 -17.75 -15.65
N PHE A 198 -0.64 -18.57 -16.24
CA PHE A 198 -1.00 -19.80 -16.90
C PHE A 198 -1.69 -20.77 -15.93
N VAL A 199 -1.05 -21.06 -14.80
CA VAL A 199 -1.61 -21.97 -13.78
C VAL A 199 -2.88 -21.37 -13.16
N ARG A 200 -2.98 -20.05 -13.02
CA ARG A 200 -4.21 -19.39 -12.52
C ARG A 200 -5.39 -19.63 -13.48
N ASN A 201 -5.17 -19.49 -14.79
CA ASN A 201 -6.20 -19.79 -15.79
C ASN A 201 -6.65 -21.24 -15.75
N VAL A 202 -5.71 -22.18 -15.52
CA VAL A 202 -6.06 -23.60 -15.33
C VAL A 202 -6.84 -23.81 -14.04
N TYR A 203 -6.40 -23.21 -12.95
CA TYR A 203 -7.00 -23.35 -11.61
C TYR A 203 -8.42 -22.81 -11.54
N ASP A 204 -8.69 -21.67 -12.21
CA ASP A 204 -9.97 -20.97 -12.21
C ASP A 204 -10.92 -21.51 -13.33
N ASP A 205 -10.49 -22.50 -14.12
CA ASP A 205 -11.31 -23.09 -15.17
C ASP A 205 -12.49 -23.88 -14.57
N PRO A 206 -13.74 -23.67 -15.05
CA PRO A 206 -14.92 -24.34 -14.53
C PRO A 206 -14.87 -25.89 -14.59
N LEU A 207 -14.18 -26.47 -15.58
CA LEU A 207 -14.02 -27.94 -15.65
C LEU A 207 -13.13 -28.44 -14.52
N ILE A 208 -12.03 -27.74 -14.24
CA ILE A 208 -11.09 -28.06 -13.17
C ILE A 208 -11.74 -27.83 -11.81
N GLU A 209 -12.50 -26.73 -11.66
CA GLU A 209 -13.24 -26.42 -10.44
C GLU A 209 -14.21 -27.53 -10.06
N ASN A 210 -14.98 -28.03 -11.04
CA ASN A 210 -15.95 -29.10 -10.82
C ASN A 210 -15.33 -30.48 -10.69
N TYR A 211 -14.08 -30.69 -11.15
CA TYR A 211 -13.43 -32.01 -11.14
C TYR A 211 -12.79 -32.32 -9.78
N PHE A 212 -12.27 -31.33 -9.06
CA PHE A 212 -11.61 -31.53 -7.78
C PHE A 212 -12.49 -31.12 -6.59
N ASP A 213 -12.61 -31.99 -5.59
CA ASP A 213 -13.39 -31.75 -4.37
C ASP A 213 -12.78 -30.64 -3.49
N THR A 214 -11.46 -30.48 -3.56
CA THR A 214 -10.71 -29.53 -2.77
C THR A 214 -9.61 -28.91 -3.63
N ARG A 215 -9.52 -27.59 -3.63
CA ARG A 215 -8.47 -26.86 -4.32
C ARG A 215 -7.77 -25.90 -3.36
N ALA A 216 -6.44 -25.85 -3.39
CA ALA A 216 -5.67 -24.92 -2.58
C ALA A 216 -4.47 -24.37 -3.33
N TRP A 217 -4.07 -23.14 -2.98
CA TRP A 217 -2.97 -22.43 -3.61
C TRP A 217 -2.10 -21.78 -2.56
N THR A 218 -0.77 -21.94 -2.70
CA THR A 218 0.22 -21.15 -1.96
C THR A 218 1.35 -20.73 -2.90
N THR A 219 1.90 -19.54 -2.68
CA THR A 219 3.10 -19.04 -3.38
C THR A 219 4.32 -19.20 -2.46
N ILE A 220 5.41 -19.71 -3.00
CA ILE A 220 6.62 -20.05 -2.26
C ILE A 220 7.74 -19.10 -2.68
N SER A 221 7.94 -18.03 -1.89
CA SER A 221 9.04 -17.10 -2.11
C SER A 221 10.40 -17.72 -1.80
N GLN A 222 11.48 -17.08 -2.24
CA GLN A 222 12.86 -17.51 -1.95
C GLN A 222 13.14 -17.67 -0.44
N GLU A 223 12.48 -16.86 0.37
CA GLU A 223 12.45 -16.98 1.84
C GLU A 223 11.07 -17.46 2.28
N TYR A 224 10.86 -18.77 2.22
CA TYR A 224 9.60 -19.37 2.57
C TYR A 224 9.45 -19.63 4.07
N ASN A 225 8.20 -19.65 4.52
CA ASN A 225 7.81 -20.04 5.85
C ASN A 225 6.78 -21.15 5.80
N VAL A 226 7.10 -22.31 6.33
CA VAL A 226 6.23 -23.48 6.34
C VAL A 226 4.89 -23.21 7.01
N GLN A 227 4.89 -22.49 8.13
CA GLN A 227 3.67 -22.12 8.86
C GLN A 227 2.73 -21.27 7.97
N LYS A 228 3.29 -20.29 7.24
CA LYS A 228 2.54 -19.47 6.29
C LYS A 228 2.01 -20.31 5.13
N MET A 229 2.85 -21.17 4.53
CA MET A 229 2.44 -22.08 3.45
C MET A 229 1.25 -22.93 3.86
N LEU A 230 1.30 -23.55 5.05
CA LEU A 230 0.22 -24.37 5.59
C LEU A 230 -1.04 -23.55 5.88
N THR A 231 -0.89 -22.33 6.36
CA THR A 231 -2.02 -21.42 6.59
C THR A 231 -2.70 -21.04 5.27
N ASP A 232 -1.94 -20.61 4.26
CA ASP A 232 -2.46 -20.26 2.93
C ASP A 232 -3.22 -21.43 2.28
N LEU A 233 -2.66 -22.66 2.37
CA LEU A 233 -3.31 -23.85 1.88
C LEU A 233 -4.62 -24.14 2.62
N LEU A 234 -4.63 -24.07 3.95
CA LEU A 234 -5.84 -24.31 4.76
C LEU A 234 -6.91 -23.24 4.53
N GLU A 235 -6.55 -21.96 4.46
CA GLU A 235 -7.49 -20.88 4.16
C GLU A 235 -8.18 -21.07 2.81
N SER A 236 -7.44 -21.57 1.82
CA SER A 236 -8.01 -21.88 0.49
C SER A 236 -9.05 -23.01 0.52
N THR A 237 -9.00 -23.92 1.52
CA THR A 237 -9.87 -25.10 1.60
C THR A 237 -11.17 -24.89 2.37
N ASN A 238 -11.38 -23.72 3.00
CA ASN A 238 -12.52 -23.46 3.91
C ASN A 238 -12.68 -24.48 5.05
N TYR A 239 -11.60 -25.21 5.40
CA TYR A 239 -11.63 -26.25 6.44
C TYR A 239 -11.56 -25.64 7.85
N GLN A 240 -12.64 -25.81 8.62
CA GLN A 240 -12.72 -25.32 10.02
C GLN A 240 -12.55 -26.48 11.01
N SER A 241 -11.41 -26.60 11.65
CA SER A 241 -11.20 -27.44 12.81
C SER A 241 -10.32 -26.73 13.83
N ASN A 242 -10.77 -26.67 15.07
CA ASN A 242 -10.02 -26.02 16.17
C ASN A 242 -8.97 -26.93 16.83
N ILE A 243 -8.86 -28.20 16.44
CA ILE A 243 -8.02 -29.23 17.10
C ILE A 243 -6.88 -29.66 16.15
N GLY A 244 -5.65 -29.68 16.62
CA GLY A 244 -4.45 -30.17 15.92
C GLY A 244 -3.52 -29.07 15.40
N ASN A 245 -2.29 -29.46 15.03
CA ASN A 245 -1.35 -28.58 14.36
C ASN A 245 -1.75 -28.37 12.87
N LEU A 246 -1.20 -27.35 12.20
CA LEU A 246 -1.58 -26.99 10.83
C LEU A 246 -1.32 -28.15 9.83
N ALA A 247 -0.23 -28.88 9.99
CA ALA A 247 0.13 -30.00 9.13
C ALA A 247 -0.89 -31.14 9.23
N GLU A 248 -1.30 -31.49 10.44
CA GLU A 248 -2.32 -32.52 10.69
C GLU A 248 -3.69 -32.10 10.16
N LYS A 249 -4.05 -30.82 10.28
CA LYS A 249 -5.29 -30.27 9.72
C LYS A 249 -5.31 -30.37 8.20
N LEU A 250 -4.22 -29.99 7.55
CA LEU A 250 -4.10 -30.08 6.09
C LEU A 250 -4.22 -31.52 5.61
N TYR A 251 -3.46 -32.44 6.24
CA TYR A 251 -3.55 -33.87 5.89
C TYR A 251 -4.98 -34.43 6.03
N LYS A 252 -5.66 -34.13 7.14
CA LYS A 252 -7.06 -34.57 7.35
C LYS A 252 -8.05 -33.93 6.37
N CYS A 253 -7.81 -32.69 5.96
CA CYS A 253 -8.62 -32.00 4.98
C CYS A 253 -8.52 -32.66 3.59
N LEU A 254 -7.34 -33.14 3.21
CA LEU A 254 -7.07 -33.71 1.89
C LEU A 254 -7.39 -35.21 1.82
N LYS A 255 -7.29 -35.92 2.94
CA LYS A 255 -7.49 -37.38 3.01
C LYS A 255 -8.88 -37.81 2.53
N GLY A 256 -8.93 -38.74 1.59
CA GLY A 256 -10.16 -39.29 1.00
C GLY A 256 -10.83 -38.37 -0.03
N ARG A 257 -10.29 -37.21 -0.31
CA ARG A 257 -10.81 -36.25 -1.31
C ARG A 257 -9.90 -36.18 -2.53
N ARG A 258 -10.48 -35.95 -3.70
CA ARG A 258 -9.71 -35.62 -4.91
C ARG A 258 -9.33 -34.14 -4.83
N TYR A 259 -8.05 -33.87 -4.71
CA TYR A 259 -7.58 -32.50 -4.51
C TYR A 259 -6.65 -32.01 -5.63
N LEU A 260 -6.63 -30.68 -5.81
CA LEU A 260 -5.67 -29.95 -6.63
C LEU A 260 -4.92 -28.95 -5.73
N ILE A 261 -3.62 -29.17 -5.57
CA ILE A 261 -2.74 -28.23 -4.84
C ILE A 261 -1.85 -27.51 -5.85
N VAL A 262 -1.75 -26.20 -5.72
CA VAL A 262 -0.82 -25.38 -6.49
C VAL A 262 0.26 -24.84 -5.56
N LEU A 263 1.52 -25.17 -5.88
CA LEU A 263 2.73 -24.65 -5.24
C LEU A 263 3.42 -23.73 -6.26
N ASP A 264 3.17 -22.44 -6.15
CA ASP A 264 3.62 -21.45 -7.13
C ASP A 264 4.98 -20.89 -6.77
N ASP A 265 5.87 -20.77 -7.75
CA ASP A 265 7.25 -20.24 -7.72
C ASP A 265 8.18 -20.93 -6.69
N LEU A 266 8.33 -22.26 -6.79
CA LEU A 266 9.20 -23.06 -5.92
C LEU A 266 10.69 -22.84 -6.30
N TRP A 267 11.51 -22.43 -5.33
CA TRP A 267 12.91 -22.08 -5.55
C TRP A 267 13.92 -23.10 -5.04
N ASP A 268 13.55 -23.94 -4.07
CA ASP A 268 14.46 -24.90 -3.42
C ASP A 268 13.73 -26.24 -3.18
N THR A 269 14.46 -27.32 -3.34
CA THR A 269 13.99 -28.70 -3.04
C THR A 269 13.64 -28.88 -1.57
N LYS A 270 14.26 -28.13 -0.65
CA LYS A 270 13.95 -28.19 0.79
C LYS A 270 12.51 -27.78 1.09
N ALA A 271 12.01 -26.74 0.41
CA ALA A 271 10.63 -26.31 0.59
C ALA A 271 9.65 -27.41 0.17
N TRP A 272 9.98 -28.18 -0.86
CA TRP A 272 9.21 -29.35 -1.26
C TRP A 272 9.27 -30.46 -0.20
N ASP A 273 10.45 -30.77 0.34
CA ASP A 273 10.63 -31.81 1.34
C ASP A 273 9.82 -31.57 2.63
N GLU A 274 9.61 -30.31 2.99
CA GLU A 274 8.82 -29.92 4.16
C GLU A 274 7.32 -30.23 4.01
N VAL A 275 6.78 -30.18 2.79
CA VAL A 275 5.33 -30.27 2.57
C VAL A 275 4.88 -31.56 1.85
N GLN A 276 5.75 -32.24 1.10
CA GLN A 276 5.37 -33.39 0.27
C GLN A 276 4.67 -34.51 1.05
N ARG A 277 5.07 -34.74 2.32
CA ARG A 277 4.51 -35.77 3.20
C ARG A 277 3.08 -35.49 3.66
N LEU A 278 2.61 -34.27 3.45
CA LEU A 278 1.28 -33.83 3.86
C LEU A 278 0.21 -34.10 2.79
N PHE A 279 0.63 -34.54 1.61
CA PHE A 279 -0.26 -34.83 0.49
C PHE A 279 -0.52 -36.34 0.35
N PRO A 280 -1.67 -36.85 0.84
CA PRO A 280 -1.97 -38.30 0.78
C PRO A 280 -2.26 -38.77 -0.66
N ASP A 281 -1.68 -39.88 -1.05
CA ASP A 281 -2.06 -40.61 -2.29
C ASP A 281 -3.15 -41.66 -1.98
N ASP A 282 -4.39 -41.28 -2.19
CA ASP A 282 -5.54 -42.16 -2.03
C ASP A 282 -5.94 -42.83 -3.36
N SER A 283 -5.11 -42.73 -4.40
CA SER A 283 -5.34 -43.29 -5.74
C SER A 283 -6.70 -42.85 -6.33
N ASN A 284 -7.10 -41.61 -6.09
CA ASN A 284 -8.38 -41.02 -6.48
C ASN A 284 -8.24 -39.97 -7.59
N GLY A 285 -7.05 -39.81 -8.17
CA GLY A 285 -6.78 -38.80 -9.22
C GLY A 285 -6.44 -37.43 -8.70
N SER A 286 -5.96 -37.31 -7.46
CA SER A 286 -5.44 -36.03 -6.93
C SER A 286 -4.21 -35.52 -7.70
N ARG A 287 -4.02 -34.22 -7.76
CA ARG A 287 -2.94 -33.58 -8.55
C ARG A 287 -2.24 -32.47 -7.75
N ILE A 288 -0.96 -32.30 -8.04
CA ILE A 288 -0.19 -31.17 -7.58
C ILE A 288 0.40 -30.45 -8.79
N ILE A 289 0.17 -29.16 -8.95
CA ILE A 289 0.87 -28.31 -9.90
C ILE A 289 1.98 -27.56 -9.15
N LEU A 290 3.17 -27.61 -9.70
CA LEU A 290 4.33 -26.92 -9.19
C LEU A 290 4.84 -25.98 -10.27
N THR A 291 5.05 -24.70 -9.98
CA THR A 291 5.75 -23.79 -10.88
C THR A 291 7.15 -23.47 -10.36
N THR A 292 8.12 -23.41 -11.26
CA THR A 292 9.50 -23.09 -10.90
C THR A 292 10.26 -22.48 -12.08
N ARG A 293 11.34 -21.76 -11.79
CA ARG A 293 12.33 -21.31 -12.78
C ARG A 293 13.46 -22.32 -12.97
N LEU A 294 13.62 -23.24 -12.01
CA LEU A 294 14.74 -24.17 -11.90
C LEU A 294 14.34 -25.58 -12.34
N GLU A 295 14.97 -26.08 -13.38
CA GLU A 295 14.70 -27.40 -13.91
C GLU A 295 15.05 -28.51 -12.90
N ASP A 296 16.16 -28.34 -12.15
CA ASP A 296 16.56 -29.29 -11.11
C ASP A 296 15.50 -29.48 -10.02
N VAL A 297 14.82 -28.41 -9.65
CA VAL A 297 13.71 -28.46 -8.67
C VAL A 297 12.50 -29.22 -9.24
N ALA A 298 12.18 -28.98 -10.51
CA ALA A 298 11.10 -29.69 -11.19
C ALA A 298 11.36 -31.19 -11.32
N VAL A 299 12.57 -31.56 -11.68
CA VAL A 299 13.01 -32.95 -11.78
C VAL A 299 13.00 -33.64 -10.41
N TYR A 300 13.44 -32.94 -9.36
CA TYR A 300 13.46 -33.48 -8.00
C TYR A 300 12.05 -33.73 -7.43
N ALA A 301 11.11 -32.80 -7.66
CA ALA A 301 9.78 -32.88 -7.10
C ALA A 301 8.90 -33.92 -7.82
N GLY A 302 9.10 -34.15 -9.13
CA GLY A 302 8.27 -35.03 -9.96
C GLY A 302 9.08 -35.92 -10.89
N SER A 303 8.38 -36.65 -11.78
CA SER A 303 9.04 -37.41 -12.85
C SER A 303 9.39 -36.49 -14.03
N SER A 304 10.47 -36.76 -14.73
CA SER A 304 10.88 -35.99 -15.93
C SER A 304 9.77 -35.98 -17.03
N SER A 305 8.90 -36.99 -17.07
CA SER A 305 7.75 -37.03 -17.99
C SER A 305 6.61 -36.09 -17.62
N ALA A 306 6.61 -35.55 -16.40
CA ALA A 306 5.57 -34.62 -15.89
C ALA A 306 5.98 -33.17 -15.98
N ILE A 307 7.11 -32.83 -16.59
CA ILE A 307 7.57 -31.44 -16.77
C ILE A 307 6.96 -30.87 -18.03
N HIS A 308 6.38 -29.67 -17.91
CA HIS A 308 5.88 -28.85 -19.00
C HIS A 308 6.65 -27.55 -19.07
N HIS A 309 7.32 -27.30 -20.19
CA HIS A 309 8.10 -26.09 -20.43
C HIS A 309 7.24 -25.07 -21.15
N LEU A 310 7.04 -23.88 -20.53
CA LEU A 310 6.41 -22.76 -21.21
C LEU A 310 7.39 -22.12 -22.18
N SER A 311 6.94 -21.95 -23.42
CA SER A 311 7.71 -21.33 -24.49
C SER A 311 7.44 -19.82 -24.59
N PHE A 312 8.40 -19.07 -25.16
CA PHE A 312 8.19 -17.66 -25.52
C PHE A 312 7.07 -17.51 -26.55
N LEU A 313 6.36 -16.40 -26.52
CA LEU A 313 5.31 -16.10 -27.47
C LEU A 313 5.89 -15.94 -28.89
N SER A 314 5.18 -16.45 -29.89
CA SER A 314 5.50 -16.18 -31.30
C SER A 314 5.42 -14.68 -31.62
N PRO A 315 6.07 -14.17 -32.68
CA PRO A 315 5.98 -12.76 -33.06
C PRO A 315 4.54 -12.26 -33.23
N GLU A 316 3.65 -13.10 -33.77
CA GLU A 316 2.24 -12.77 -33.97
C GLU A 316 1.50 -12.66 -32.62
N LYS A 317 1.69 -13.64 -31.73
CA LYS A 317 1.11 -13.64 -30.37
C LYS A 317 1.66 -12.48 -29.54
N SER A 318 2.95 -12.13 -29.71
CA SER A 318 3.60 -10.98 -29.09
C SER A 318 2.96 -9.65 -29.54
N TRP A 319 2.72 -9.51 -30.84
CA TRP A 319 2.02 -8.34 -31.34
C TRP A 319 0.59 -8.24 -30.81
N ASN A 320 -0.14 -9.36 -30.79
CA ASN A 320 -1.50 -9.40 -30.25
C ASN A 320 -1.55 -8.95 -28.79
N LEU A 321 -0.62 -9.44 -27.94
CA LEU A 321 -0.53 -9.04 -26.54
C LEU A 321 -0.19 -7.54 -26.40
N LEU A 322 0.79 -7.05 -27.16
CA LEU A 322 1.16 -5.63 -27.16
C LEU A 322 -0.01 -4.76 -27.63
N HIS A 323 -0.67 -5.14 -28.71
CA HIS A 323 -1.83 -4.43 -29.26
C HIS A 323 -2.97 -4.34 -28.23
N GLN A 324 -3.32 -5.48 -27.62
CA GLN A 324 -4.34 -5.53 -26.57
C GLN A 324 -3.99 -4.65 -25.37
N THR A 325 -2.71 -4.62 -24.98
CA THR A 325 -2.24 -3.80 -23.85
C THR A 325 -2.31 -2.30 -24.15
N VAL A 326 -2.00 -1.88 -25.40
CA VAL A 326 -1.94 -0.46 -25.79
C VAL A 326 -3.30 0.08 -26.23
N PHE A 327 -4.06 -0.70 -26.99
CA PHE A 327 -5.28 -0.25 -27.64
C PHE A 327 -6.56 -0.89 -27.10
N GLY A 328 -6.43 -2.01 -26.36
CA GLY A 328 -7.58 -2.78 -25.91
C GLY A 328 -8.41 -3.27 -27.09
N LYS A 329 -9.63 -2.74 -27.22
CA LYS A 329 -10.55 -3.04 -28.35
C LYS A 329 -10.45 -2.01 -29.50
N GLU A 330 -9.65 -0.96 -29.35
CA GLU A 330 -9.45 0.07 -30.39
C GLU A 330 -8.55 -0.46 -31.50
N CYS A 331 -8.71 0.04 -32.73
CA CYS A 331 -7.81 -0.27 -33.82
C CYS A 331 -6.49 0.50 -33.70
N CYS A 332 -5.38 -0.16 -34.01
CA CYS A 332 -4.09 0.52 -34.12
C CYS A 332 -4.09 1.47 -35.36
N PRO A 333 -3.60 2.72 -35.24
CA PRO A 333 -3.34 3.55 -36.40
C PRO A 333 -2.36 2.88 -37.37
N CYS A 334 -2.66 2.90 -38.66
CA CYS A 334 -1.84 2.23 -39.70
C CYS A 334 -0.36 2.64 -39.64
N GLU A 335 -0.09 3.90 -39.31
CA GLU A 335 1.27 4.46 -39.21
C GLU A 335 2.10 3.85 -38.05
N LEU A 336 1.45 3.31 -37.05
CA LEU A 336 2.09 2.76 -35.84
C LEU A 336 2.19 1.22 -35.86
N GLU A 337 1.43 0.55 -36.72
CA GLU A 337 1.31 -0.90 -36.72
C GLU A 337 2.64 -1.61 -37.02
N GLU A 338 3.36 -1.21 -38.06
CA GLU A 338 4.64 -1.82 -38.40
C GLU A 338 5.70 -1.58 -37.30
N ILE A 339 5.76 -0.36 -36.76
CA ILE A 339 6.69 -0.04 -35.68
C ILE A 339 6.32 -0.88 -34.42
N GLY A 340 5.04 -1.02 -34.15
CA GLY A 340 4.55 -1.83 -33.04
C GLY A 340 4.90 -3.32 -33.17
N LYS A 341 4.77 -3.90 -34.37
CA LYS A 341 5.20 -5.28 -34.63
C LYS A 341 6.70 -5.46 -34.40
N GLU A 342 7.52 -4.48 -34.82
CA GLU A 342 8.96 -4.52 -34.58
C GLU A 342 9.30 -4.38 -33.08
N ILE A 343 8.64 -3.49 -32.32
CA ILE A 343 8.77 -3.40 -30.87
C ILE A 343 8.41 -4.73 -30.21
N ALA A 344 7.29 -5.34 -30.60
CA ALA A 344 6.86 -6.63 -30.09
C ALA A 344 7.86 -7.75 -30.36
N LYS A 345 8.45 -7.78 -31.57
CA LYS A 345 9.52 -8.72 -31.94
C LYS A 345 10.76 -8.55 -31.08
N ASN A 346 11.13 -7.29 -30.77
CA ASN A 346 12.30 -6.97 -29.96
C ASN A 346 12.14 -7.35 -28.47
N CYS A 347 10.90 -7.47 -27.99
CA CYS A 347 10.59 -8.03 -26.66
C CYS A 347 10.77 -9.56 -26.60
N LYS A 348 11.22 -10.20 -27.70
CA LYS A 348 11.59 -11.64 -27.79
C LYS A 348 10.55 -12.60 -27.25
N GLY A 349 9.27 -12.26 -27.32
CA GLY A 349 8.17 -13.11 -26.87
C GLY A 349 7.99 -13.22 -25.34
N LEU A 350 8.66 -12.37 -24.55
CA LEU A 350 8.47 -12.35 -23.10
C LEU A 350 7.24 -11.54 -22.71
N PRO A 351 6.17 -12.18 -22.16
CA PRO A 351 4.92 -11.49 -21.84
C PRO A 351 5.10 -10.28 -20.93
N LEU A 352 5.92 -10.38 -19.86
CA LEU A 352 6.15 -9.27 -18.95
C LEU A 352 6.76 -8.04 -19.67
N ALA A 353 7.74 -8.25 -20.54
CA ALA A 353 8.35 -7.17 -21.33
C ALA A 353 7.31 -6.48 -22.22
N LEU A 354 6.48 -7.27 -22.91
CA LEU A 354 5.40 -6.77 -23.77
C LEU A 354 4.37 -5.94 -22.99
N VAL A 355 3.96 -6.42 -21.82
CA VAL A 355 2.98 -5.73 -20.97
C VAL A 355 3.56 -4.43 -20.42
N VAL A 356 4.82 -4.42 -19.97
CA VAL A 356 5.48 -3.22 -19.42
C VAL A 356 5.74 -2.17 -20.51
N ILE A 357 6.24 -2.58 -21.68
CA ILE A 357 6.40 -1.67 -22.83
C ILE A 357 5.03 -1.20 -23.34
N GLY A 358 4.02 -2.07 -23.34
CA GLY A 358 2.65 -1.70 -23.65
C GLY A 358 2.13 -0.58 -22.75
N GLY A 359 2.37 -0.68 -21.43
CA GLY A 359 2.03 0.37 -20.45
C GLY A 359 2.76 1.69 -20.71
N LEU A 360 4.03 1.63 -21.13
CA LEU A 360 4.81 2.80 -21.55
C LEU A 360 4.19 3.47 -22.78
N LEU A 361 3.84 2.69 -23.80
CA LEU A 361 3.23 3.19 -25.05
C LEU A 361 1.80 3.71 -24.83
N TYR A 362 1.03 3.05 -23.97
CA TYR A 362 -0.34 3.45 -23.59
C TYR A 362 -0.37 4.87 -22.98
N LYS A 363 0.56 5.17 -22.08
CA LYS A 363 0.68 6.50 -21.43
C LYS A 363 1.49 7.49 -22.26
N GLY A 364 2.20 7.02 -23.29
CA GLY A 364 3.02 7.85 -24.17
C GLY A 364 2.21 8.55 -25.27
N LYS A 365 2.91 9.34 -26.09
CA LYS A 365 2.29 9.98 -27.26
C LYS A 365 2.07 8.93 -28.35
N ARG A 366 0.87 8.90 -28.95
CA ARG A 366 0.55 8.07 -30.12
C ARG A 366 1.09 8.72 -31.40
N THR A 367 2.41 9.02 -31.47
CA THR A 367 3.09 9.62 -32.61
C THR A 367 4.18 8.71 -33.16
N HIS A 368 4.41 8.75 -34.48
CA HIS A 368 5.45 7.98 -35.15
C HIS A 368 6.82 8.16 -34.48
N ASP A 369 7.24 9.40 -34.22
CA ASP A 369 8.55 9.72 -33.64
C ASP A 369 8.76 9.14 -32.24
N TYR A 370 7.71 9.19 -31.39
CA TYR A 370 7.80 8.61 -30.06
C TYR A 370 7.92 7.07 -30.09
N TRP A 371 7.16 6.42 -30.99
CA TRP A 371 7.23 4.96 -31.14
C TRP A 371 8.57 4.53 -31.74
N MET A 372 9.12 5.29 -32.71
CA MET A 372 10.46 5.06 -33.25
C MET A 372 11.54 5.21 -32.17
N TYR A 373 11.42 6.22 -31.30
CA TYR A 373 12.31 6.39 -30.17
C TYR A 373 12.26 5.17 -29.21
N VAL A 374 11.06 4.68 -28.84
CA VAL A 374 10.91 3.48 -28.00
C VAL A 374 11.51 2.26 -28.69
N LYS A 375 11.24 2.05 -29.99
CA LYS A 375 11.82 0.97 -30.80
C LYS A 375 13.34 0.96 -30.74
N GLN A 376 13.98 2.11 -30.91
CA GLN A 376 15.45 2.24 -30.89
C GLN A 376 16.03 1.86 -29.53
N ASN A 377 15.39 2.27 -28.44
CA ASN A 377 15.85 1.97 -27.09
C ASN A 377 15.64 0.49 -26.70
N VAL A 378 14.56 -0.14 -27.16
CA VAL A 378 14.33 -1.58 -26.98
C VAL A 378 15.33 -2.40 -27.79
N ASN A 379 15.75 -1.94 -28.99
CA ASN A 379 16.75 -2.60 -29.83
C ASN A 379 18.17 -2.57 -29.27
N SER A 380 18.54 -1.51 -28.55
CA SER A 380 19.87 -1.38 -27.94
C SER A 380 20.13 -2.40 -26.81
N ALA A 381 19.06 -2.98 -26.27
CA ALA A 381 19.10 -4.01 -25.25
C ALA A 381 19.45 -5.43 -25.80
N VAL A 382 20.25 -5.56 -26.86
CA VAL A 382 20.52 -6.84 -27.55
C VAL A 382 21.74 -7.58 -26.99
N ILE A 383 21.56 -8.45 -26.04
CA ILE A 383 22.48 -9.54 -25.63
C ILE A 383 21.68 -10.69 -24.98
N ASP A 384 22.13 -11.93 -25.01
CA ASP A 384 21.33 -13.16 -24.73
C ASP A 384 21.27 -13.62 -23.25
N THR A 385 20.97 -12.74 -22.30
CA THR A 385 20.97 -13.07 -20.86
C THR A 385 19.81 -12.40 -20.10
N ASP A 386 19.57 -12.84 -18.84
CA ASP A 386 18.60 -12.24 -17.91
C ASP A 386 18.79 -10.72 -17.72
N ASP A 387 19.99 -10.20 -17.95
CA ASP A 387 20.32 -8.78 -17.87
C ASP A 387 19.60 -7.92 -18.94
N GLN A 388 19.19 -8.52 -20.08
CA GLN A 388 18.46 -7.80 -21.13
C GLN A 388 17.05 -7.40 -20.73
N PHE A 389 16.36 -8.30 -20.03
CA PHE A 389 15.01 -7.99 -19.56
C PHE A 389 15.04 -6.87 -18.54
N MET A 390 16.10 -6.82 -17.75
CA MET A 390 16.30 -5.71 -16.80
C MET A 390 16.49 -4.37 -17.52
N GLU A 391 17.13 -4.33 -18.70
CA GLU A 391 17.27 -3.09 -19.50
C GLU A 391 15.93 -2.62 -20.07
N ILE A 392 15.08 -3.53 -20.55
CA ILE A 392 13.72 -3.22 -21.02
C ILE A 392 12.87 -2.67 -19.85
N LEU A 393 12.93 -3.32 -18.67
CA LEU A 393 12.23 -2.85 -17.49
C LEU A 393 12.77 -1.49 -17.02
N LEU A 394 14.10 -1.29 -17.11
CA LEU A 394 14.77 -0.03 -16.79
C LEU A 394 14.33 1.11 -17.72
N LEU A 395 14.08 0.82 -19.01
CA LEU A 395 13.53 1.80 -19.94
C LEU A 395 12.20 2.36 -19.41
N SER A 396 11.29 1.49 -18.99
CA SER A 396 9.99 1.90 -18.43
C SER A 396 10.14 2.72 -17.14
N PHE A 397 11.07 2.33 -16.25
CA PHE A 397 11.40 3.10 -15.06
C PHE A 397 11.95 4.50 -15.39
N ASN A 398 12.87 4.60 -16.35
CA ASN A 398 13.47 5.87 -16.77
C ASN A 398 12.44 6.85 -17.35
N HIS A 399 11.34 6.34 -17.91
CA HIS A 399 10.24 7.13 -18.45
C HIS A 399 9.15 7.45 -17.41
N LEU A 400 9.29 6.97 -16.16
CA LEU A 400 8.38 7.39 -15.10
C LEU A 400 8.54 8.89 -14.82
N PRO A 401 7.43 9.63 -14.69
CA PRO A 401 7.46 10.98 -14.14
C PRO A 401 8.20 11.03 -12.80
N HIS A 402 8.91 12.10 -12.52
CA HIS A 402 9.73 12.21 -11.30
C HIS A 402 8.95 11.96 -10.02
N HIS A 403 7.69 12.39 -9.94
CA HIS A 403 6.84 12.19 -8.77
C HIS A 403 6.47 10.72 -8.53
N LEU A 404 6.53 9.84 -9.54
CA LEU A 404 6.25 8.42 -9.40
C LEU A 404 7.49 7.58 -9.09
N ARG A 405 8.70 8.05 -9.44
CA ARG A 405 9.94 7.26 -9.29
C ARG A 405 10.18 6.82 -7.85
N ALA A 406 10.07 7.75 -6.88
CA ALA A 406 10.26 7.42 -5.47
C ALA A 406 9.16 6.48 -4.94
N CYS A 407 7.91 6.70 -5.33
CA CYS A 407 6.79 5.84 -4.98
C CYS A 407 6.98 4.42 -5.49
N PHE A 408 7.47 4.28 -6.73
CA PHE A 408 7.75 2.98 -7.32
C PHE A 408 8.93 2.28 -6.64
N LEU A 409 10.07 2.96 -6.44
CA LEU A 409 11.23 2.37 -5.73
C LEU A 409 10.88 1.97 -4.29
N TYR A 410 9.95 2.67 -3.65
CA TYR A 410 9.48 2.33 -2.31
C TYR A 410 8.76 0.98 -2.25
N MET A 411 8.26 0.45 -3.37
CA MET A 411 7.68 -0.89 -3.42
C MET A 411 8.67 -1.98 -2.99
N ALA A 412 9.97 -1.76 -3.15
CA ALA A 412 11.01 -2.66 -2.70
C ALA A 412 11.11 -2.82 -1.17
N VAL A 413 10.48 -1.93 -0.39
CA VAL A 413 10.39 -2.04 1.07
C VAL A 413 9.68 -3.33 1.48
N PHE A 414 8.73 -3.80 0.67
CA PHE A 414 7.94 -4.99 0.97
C PHE A 414 8.67 -6.28 0.55
N PRO A 415 8.46 -7.38 1.28
CA PRO A 415 8.94 -8.70 0.86
C PRO A 415 8.43 -9.11 -0.52
N GLU A 416 9.07 -10.11 -1.09
CA GLU A 416 8.60 -10.79 -2.30
C GLU A 416 7.19 -11.36 -2.07
N ASP A 417 6.32 -11.31 -3.08
CA ASP A 417 4.92 -11.77 -3.04
C ASP A 417 4.03 -11.14 -1.96
N TYR A 418 4.46 -10.04 -1.38
CA TYR A 418 3.68 -9.37 -0.34
C TYR A 418 2.44 -8.68 -0.95
N LYS A 419 1.26 -9.01 -0.41
CA LYS A 419 -0.01 -8.37 -0.79
C LYS A 419 -0.13 -7.03 -0.06
N ILE A 420 0.24 -5.95 -0.74
CA ILE A 420 0.29 -4.60 -0.16
C ILE A 420 -1.13 -4.01 -0.14
N ARG A 421 -1.61 -3.59 1.02
CA ARG A 421 -2.87 -2.84 1.11
C ARG A 421 -2.69 -1.44 0.51
N LYS A 422 -3.52 -1.07 -0.48
CA LYS A 422 -3.46 0.27 -1.11
C LYS A 422 -3.51 1.39 -0.06
N SER A 423 -4.37 1.26 0.96
CA SER A 423 -4.50 2.28 2.01
C SER A 423 -3.28 2.38 2.95
N GLU A 424 -2.49 1.33 3.10
CA GLU A 424 -1.23 1.32 3.86
C GLU A 424 -0.15 2.01 3.03
N LEU A 425 0.02 1.60 1.78
CA LEU A 425 0.98 2.17 0.83
C LEU A 425 0.81 3.68 0.69
N THR A 426 -0.41 4.15 0.49
CA THR A 426 -0.70 5.60 0.35
C THR A 426 -0.35 6.39 1.60
N LYS A 427 -0.59 5.85 2.80
CA LYS A 427 -0.22 6.49 4.07
C LYS A 427 1.29 6.54 4.28
N LEU A 428 2.00 5.46 3.90
CA LEU A 428 3.47 5.42 3.92
C LEU A 428 4.06 6.48 2.99
N TRP A 429 3.59 6.58 1.74
CA TRP A 429 4.05 7.61 0.80
C TRP A 429 3.77 9.05 1.30
N VAL A 430 2.63 9.26 1.97
CA VAL A 430 2.32 10.56 2.59
C VAL A 430 3.30 10.88 3.73
N ALA A 431 3.57 9.91 4.61
CA ALA A 431 4.51 10.08 5.74
C ALA A 431 5.95 10.32 5.29
N GLU A 432 6.38 9.66 4.20
CA GLU A 432 7.67 9.85 3.54
C GLU A 432 7.82 11.23 2.87
N GLY A 433 6.70 11.90 2.61
CA GLY A 433 6.70 13.19 1.94
C GLY A 433 6.84 13.11 0.41
N PHE A 434 6.48 11.97 -0.21
CA PHE A 434 6.57 11.79 -1.67
C PHE A 434 5.42 12.43 -2.44
N ILE A 435 4.34 12.80 -1.76
CA ILE A 435 3.11 13.27 -2.40
C ILE A 435 3.13 14.79 -2.54
N LYS A 436 3.01 15.27 -3.78
CA LYS A 436 2.89 16.69 -4.08
C LYS A 436 1.50 17.18 -3.61
N PRO A 437 1.44 18.19 -2.74
CA PRO A 437 0.15 18.76 -2.32
C PRO A 437 -0.67 19.29 -3.50
N ASP A 438 -1.96 19.06 -3.47
CA ASP A 438 -2.94 19.59 -4.41
C ASP A 438 -3.91 20.53 -3.66
N ARG A 439 -4.34 21.62 -4.28
CA ARG A 439 -5.21 22.63 -3.62
C ARG A 439 -6.61 22.08 -3.31
N TYR A 440 -7.08 21.10 -4.05
CA TYR A 440 -8.46 20.60 -4.02
C TYR A 440 -8.58 19.16 -3.52
N LYS A 441 -7.45 18.46 -3.29
CA LYS A 441 -7.44 17.04 -2.95
C LYS A 441 -6.61 16.78 -1.71
N SER A 442 -7.06 15.83 -0.90
CA SER A 442 -6.23 15.32 0.20
C SER A 442 -4.99 14.61 -0.33
N LEU A 443 -3.93 14.57 0.47
CA LEU A 443 -2.69 13.86 0.12
C LEU A 443 -2.96 12.39 -0.22
N GLU A 444 -3.88 11.74 0.51
CA GLU A 444 -4.27 10.36 0.25
C GLU A 444 -4.95 10.20 -1.12
N ALA A 445 -5.82 11.14 -1.50
CA ALA A 445 -6.48 11.10 -2.81
C ALA A 445 -5.49 11.31 -3.97
N VAL A 446 -4.44 12.10 -3.77
CA VAL A 446 -3.34 12.25 -4.75
C VAL A 446 -2.50 10.97 -4.78
N ALA A 447 -2.16 10.41 -3.62
CA ALA A 447 -1.41 9.15 -3.54
C ALA A 447 -2.16 7.97 -4.19
N GLU A 448 -3.49 7.91 -4.04
CA GLU A 448 -4.32 6.92 -4.74
C GLU A 448 -4.21 7.04 -6.27
N LYS A 449 -4.17 8.26 -6.81
CA LYS A 449 -3.94 8.48 -8.25
C LYS A 449 -2.55 8.02 -8.69
N TYR A 450 -1.53 8.16 -7.83
CA TYR A 450 -0.18 7.65 -8.13
C TYR A 450 -0.18 6.12 -8.23
N VAL A 451 -0.95 5.44 -7.36
CA VAL A 451 -1.15 3.98 -7.48
C VAL A 451 -1.84 3.64 -8.81
N GLU A 452 -2.91 4.36 -9.16
CA GLU A 452 -3.62 4.15 -10.42
C GLU A 452 -2.72 4.41 -11.65
N ASP A 453 -1.89 5.46 -11.63
CA ASP A 453 -0.96 5.76 -12.73
C ASP A 453 0.14 4.69 -12.87
N LEU A 454 0.66 4.14 -11.77
CA LEU A 454 1.60 3.01 -11.81
C LEU A 454 0.94 1.73 -12.35
N LEU A 455 -0.32 1.49 -12.04
CA LEU A 455 -1.10 0.36 -12.58
C LEU A 455 -1.35 0.51 -14.08
N ASP A 456 -1.77 1.69 -14.53
CA ASP A 456 -2.00 1.97 -15.94
C ASP A 456 -0.73 1.85 -16.80
N ARG A 457 0.44 1.96 -16.14
CA ARG A 457 1.76 1.72 -16.75
C ARG A 457 2.20 0.26 -16.64
N ASN A 458 1.39 -0.61 -16.05
CA ASN A 458 1.72 -2.01 -15.76
C ASN A 458 3.01 -2.20 -14.93
N MET A 459 3.36 -1.20 -14.10
CA MET A 459 4.52 -1.25 -13.21
C MET A 459 4.23 -2.02 -11.92
N ILE A 460 2.96 -2.09 -11.52
CA ILE A 460 2.46 -2.83 -10.35
C ILE A 460 1.24 -3.66 -10.73
N LEU A 461 0.89 -4.63 -9.90
CA LEU A 461 -0.17 -5.61 -10.15
C LEU A 461 -1.35 -5.41 -9.19
N VAL A 462 -2.56 -5.78 -9.61
CA VAL A 462 -3.74 -5.85 -8.76
C VAL A 462 -3.92 -7.27 -8.25
N HIS A 463 -3.85 -7.46 -6.93
CA HIS A 463 -4.14 -8.78 -6.33
C HIS A 463 -5.61 -8.94 -5.97
N LYS A 464 -6.27 -7.87 -5.51
CA LYS A 464 -7.67 -7.91 -5.12
C LYS A 464 -8.34 -6.56 -5.30
N ARG A 465 -9.54 -6.58 -5.89
CA ARG A 465 -10.45 -5.43 -5.93
C ARG A 465 -11.54 -5.59 -4.88
N SER A 466 -12.09 -4.49 -4.42
CA SER A 466 -13.33 -4.51 -3.63
C SER A 466 -14.50 -4.80 -4.56
N TYR A 467 -15.65 -5.09 -4.00
CA TYR A 467 -16.90 -5.23 -4.75
C TYR A 467 -17.26 -3.97 -5.55
N THR A 468 -16.75 -2.79 -5.16
CA THR A 468 -16.85 -1.53 -5.92
C THR A 468 -15.90 -1.41 -7.10
N GLY A 469 -15.14 -2.44 -7.43
CA GLY A 469 -14.08 -2.38 -8.43
C GLY A 469 -12.82 -1.60 -8.00
N LYS A 470 -12.81 -0.96 -6.80
CA LYS A 470 -11.63 -0.27 -6.27
C LYS A 470 -10.56 -1.25 -5.85
N ILE A 471 -9.30 -0.87 -6.04
CA ILE A 471 -8.15 -1.71 -5.67
C ILE A 471 -8.03 -1.75 -4.16
N ASN A 472 -8.05 -2.96 -3.57
CA ASN A 472 -7.78 -3.19 -2.16
C ASN A 472 -6.33 -3.57 -1.92
N PHE A 473 -5.83 -4.54 -2.72
CA PHE A 473 -4.47 -5.03 -2.62
C PHE A 473 -3.78 -4.92 -3.97
N CYS A 474 -2.55 -4.45 -3.95
CA CYS A 474 -1.63 -4.42 -5.08
C CYS A 474 -0.34 -5.16 -4.72
N GLY A 475 0.51 -5.35 -5.70
CA GLY A 475 1.83 -5.96 -5.54
C GLY A 475 2.76 -5.55 -6.67
N ILE A 476 3.93 -6.10 -6.66
CA ILE A 476 4.95 -5.89 -7.68
C ILE A 476 5.45 -7.25 -8.15
N HIS A 477 5.66 -7.39 -9.45
CA HIS A 477 6.27 -8.61 -10.01
C HIS A 477 7.74 -8.72 -9.57
N ASP A 478 8.25 -9.94 -9.32
CA ASP A 478 9.61 -10.18 -8.79
C ASP A 478 10.69 -9.46 -9.58
N LEU A 479 10.71 -9.58 -10.92
CA LEU A 479 11.69 -8.89 -11.77
C LEU A 479 11.61 -7.36 -11.65
N MET A 480 10.40 -6.82 -11.47
CA MET A 480 10.21 -5.39 -11.22
C MET A 480 10.67 -5.01 -9.82
N ARG A 481 10.47 -5.90 -8.84
CA ARG A 481 10.99 -5.72 -7.48
C ARG A 481 12.51 -5.74 -7.47
N ASP A 482 13.14 -6.68 -8.18
CA ASP A 482 14.59 -6.76 -8.33
C ASP A 482 15.15 -5.47 -8.96
N LEU A 483 14.47 -4.92 -9.99
CA LEU A 483 14.81 -3.62 -10.55
C LEU A 483 14.74 -2.51 -9.48
N CYS A 484 13.65 -2.49 -8.68
CA CYS A 484 13.49 -1.50 -7.61
C CYS A 484 14.60 -1.64 -6.56
N VAL A 485 14.96 -2.86 -6.15
CA VAL A 485 16.03 -3.12 -5.18
C VAL A 485 17.37 -2.64 -5.71
N ARG A 486 17.75 -3.02 -6.95
CA ARG A 486 19.01 -2.58 -7.58
C ARG A 486 19.09 -1.05 -7.68
N LYS A 487 18.02 -0.42 -8.19
CA LYS A 487 17.97 1.06 -8.32
C LYS A 487 17.93 1.77 -6.97
N ALA A 488 17.24 1.23 -5.99
CA ALA A 488 17.20 1.79 -4.65
C ALA A 488 18.59 1.73 -3.97
N GLN A 489 19.37 0.67 -4.21
CA GLN A 489 20.74 0.56 -3.73
C GLN A 489 21.70 1.53 -4.45
N GLU A 490 21.64 1.60 -5.80
CA GLU A 490 22.43 2.56 -6.60
C GLU A 490 22.19 4.02 -6.16
N GLU A 491 20.95 4.34 -5.80
CA GLU A 491 20.51 5.68 -5.39
C GLU A 491 20.69 5.94 -3.88
N ASN A 492 21.21 4.98 -3.09
CA ASN A 492 21.24 5.02 -1.62
C ASN A 492 19.87 5.37 -1.03
N PHE A 493 18.80 4.85 -1.63
CA PHE A 493 17.42 5.18 -1.27
C PHE A 493 16.87 4.27 -0.17
N LEU A 494 17.18 2.97 -0.25
CA LEU A 494 16.68 1.92 0.63
C LEU A 494 17.78 0.89 0.89
N HIS A 495 17.89 0.46 2.14
CA HIS A 495 18.67 -0.71 2.54
C HIS A 495 17.74 -1.84 2.97
N LEU A 496 17.92 -3.02 2.36
CA LEU A 496 17.20 -4.23 2.73
C LEU A 496 18.09 -5.10 3.59
N TYR A 497 17.60 -5.46 4.77
CA TYR A 497 18.25 -6.44 5.63
C TYR A 497 17.57 -7.80 5.44
N ASP A 498 18.33 -8.72 4.86
CA ASP A 498 17.93 -10.08 4.55
C ASP A 498 18.97 -11.08 5.12
N ARG A 499 18.61 -12.35 5.34
CA ARG A 499 19.49 -13.42 5.86
C ARG A 499 20.80 -13.61 5.10
N ARG A 500 20.84 -13.17 3.82
CA ARG A 500 22.05 -13.25 2.98
C ARG A 500 23.13 -12.27 3.41
N VAL A 501 22.76 -11.21 4.12
CA VAL A 501 23.67 -10.17 4.60
C VAL A 501 24.00 -10.46 6.06
N LYS A 502 25.07 -11.23 6.30
CA LYS A 502 25.48 -11.62 7.66
C LYS A 502 26.02 -10.45 8.51
N ASN A 503 26.51 -9.40 7.87
CA ASN A 503 27.04 -8.20 8.54
C ASN A 503 26.57 -6.96 7.78
N PHE A 504 26.29 -5.86 8.49
CA PHE A 504 26.08 -4.56 7.85
C PHE A 504 27.36 -4.17 7.11
N PRO A 505 27.30 -3.87 5.80
CA PRO A 505 28.49 -3.36 5.11
C PRO A 505 28.97 -2.08 5.77
N GLU A 506 30.28 -1.89 5.89
CA GLU A 506 30.86 -0.62 6.29
C GLU A 506 30.32 0.47 5.35
N GLY A 507 29.72 1.55 5.90
CA GLY A 507 29.09 2.61 5.11
C GLY A 507 27.55 2.64 5.12
N THR A 508 26.88 1.69 5.78
CA THR A 508 25.42 1.68 5.95
C THR A 508 24.88 2.85 6.81
N TYR A 509 25.76 3.58 7.48
CA TYR A 509 25.42 4.69 8.37
C TYR A 509 24.68 5.86 7.69
N ASN A 510 24.73 5.95 6.35
CA ASN A 510 24.08 7.03 5.58
C ASN A 510 22.74 6.63 4.97
N GLN A 511 22.21 5.45 5.30
CA GLN A 511 20.95 4.97 4.75
C GLN A 511 19.76 5.67 5.42
N ARG A 512 18.81 6.10 4.60
CA ARG A 512 17.62 6.81 5.09
C ARG A 512 16.43 5.91 5.35
N ARG A 513 16.37 4.77 4.70
CA ARG A 513 15.28 3.79 4.83
C ARG A 513 15.88 2.41 5.02
N VAL A 514 15.38 1.71 6.02
CA VAL A 514 15.80 0.35 6.36
C VAL A 514 14.55 -0.53 6.41
N SER A 515 14.56 -1.62 5.66
CA SER A 515 13.52 -2.64 5.72
C SER A 515 14.13 -3.97 6.11
N ILE A 516 13.54 -4.64 7.10
CA ILE A 516 14.04 -5.84 7.76
C ILE A 516 13.10 -6.98 7.43
N HIS A 517 13.57 -7.96 6.65
CA HIS A 517 12.78 -9.09 6.16
C HIS A 517 13.08 -10.40 6.90
N SER A 518 14.18 -10.47 7.65
CA SER A 518 14.60 -11.67 8.37
C SER A 518 14.69 -11.44 9.88
N HIS A 519 14.66 -12.52 10.66
CA HIS A 519 14.87 -12.44 12.11
C HIS A 519 16.24 -11.87 12.46
N ILE A 520 16.23 -10.78 13.23
CA ILE A 520 17.44 -10.21 13.83
C ILE A 520 17.44 -10.57 15.31
N TYR A 521 18.49 -11.27 15.78
CA TYR A 521 18.71 -11.41 17.21
C TYR A 521 19.22 -10.06 17.75
N GLY A 522 18.72 -9.63 18.91
CA GLY A 522 18.82 -8.27 19.46
C GLY A 522 20.20 -7.57 19.42
N HIS A 523 21.32 -8.32 19.38
CA HIS A 523 22.68 -7.75 19.30
C HIS A 523 23.09 -7.25 17.91
N HIS A 524 22.31 -7.53 16.85
CA HIS A 524 22.64 -7.09 15.48
C HIS A 524 22.05 -5.73 15.09
N LEU A 525 21.14 -5.18 15.90
CA LEU A 525 20.61 -3.84 15.67
C LEU A 525 21.66 -2.74 15.95
N GLU A 526 22.66 -3.03 16.77
CA GLU A 526 23.76 -2.09 17.06
C GLU A 526 24.51 -1.62 15.79
N GLY A 527 24.50 -2.38 14.71
CA GLY A 527 25.07 -2.00 13.41
C GLY A 527 24.18 -1.06 12.57
N ILE A 528 22.89 -0.90 12.93
CA ILE A 528 21.94 0.00 12.20
C ILE A 528 21.93 1.41 12.83
N TYR A 529 22.55 1.61 13.99
CA TYR A 529 22.58 2.88 14.71
C TYR A 529 23.21 3.98 13.86
N GLY A 530 22.37 4.66 13.06
CA GLY A 530 22.76 5.78 12.21
C GLY A 530 21.85 6.98 12.44
N SER A 531 22.44 8.14 12.63
CA SER A 531 21.73 9.40 12.83
C SER A 531 20.80 9.81 11.66
N HIS A 532 20.89 9.14 10.51
CA HIS A 532 20.20 9.55 9.27
C HIS A 532 18.98 8.69 8.89
N VAL A 533 18.65 7.63 9.65
CA VAL A 533 17.52 6.76 9.34
C VAL A 533 16.21 7.50 9.53
N ARG A 534 15.38 7.52 8.46
CA ARG A 534 14.06 8.15 8.41
C ARG A 534 12.93 7.15 8.51
N SER A 535 13.16 5.94 8.02
CA SER A 535 12.14 4.90 7.96
C SER A 535 12.72 3.56 8.36
N LEU A 536 12.02 2.92 9.30
CA LEU A 536 12.36 1.59 9.81
C LEU A 536 11.12 0.71 9.72
N LEU A 537 11.21 -0.35 8.90
CA LEU A 537 10.10 -1.25 8.62
C LEU A 537 10.49 -2.69 8.92
N TYR A 538 9.69 -3.37 9.73
CA TYR A 538 9.87 -4.76 10.10
C TYR A 538 8.83 -5.63 9.40
N HIS A 539 9.27 -6.53 8.53
CA HIS A 539 8.45 -7.50 7.80
C HIS A 539 8.79 -8.95 8.15
N CYS A 540 9.59 -9.17 9.17
CA CYS A 540 9.94 -10.51 9.66
C CYS A 540 8.79 -11.13 10.48
N LEU A 541 8.93 -12.42 10.81
CA LEU A 541 7.98 -13.11 11.70
C LEU A 541 8.03 -12.54 13.12
N ASP A 542 6.92 -12.71 13.86
CA ASP A 542 6.73 -12.22 15.21
C ASP A 542 7.97 -12.36 16.11
N ILE A 543 8.52 -11.22 16.52
CA ILE A 543 9.62 -11.12 17.49
C ILE A 543 9.04 -10.61 18.80
N PHE A 544 9.28 -11.32 19.89
CA PHE A 544 9.03 -10.79 21.23
C PHE A 544 10.22 -9.93 21.62
N ASN A 545 9.98 -8.64 21.84
CA ASN A 545 11.00 -7.72 22.34
C ASN A 545 10.62 -7.25 23.74
N GLU A 546 11.47 -7.60 24.72
CA GLU A 546 11.35 -7.12 26.10
C GLU A 546 12.07 -5.78 26.29
N ASP A 547 12.98 -5.43 25.35
CA ASP A 547 13.85 -4.25 25.44
C ASP A 547 13.40 -3.18 24.45
N SER A 548 12.87 -2.07 24.98
CA SER A 548 12.43 -0.91 24.18
C SER A 548 13.57 0.03 23.77
N SER A 549 14.80 -0.27 24.23
CA SER A 549 15.97 0.59 24.06
C SER A 549 16.41 0.83 22.60
N PHE A 550 15.90 0.02 21.66
CA PHE A 550 16.28 0.15 20.23
C PHE A 550 15.78 1.44 19.56
N THR A 551 14.77 2.11 20.13
CA THR A 551 14.14 3.27 19.49
C THR A 551 14.91 4.57 19.69
N THR A 552 15.64 4.73 20.80
CA THR A 552 16.28 6.01 21.18
C THR A 552 17.43 6.43 20.29
N SER A 553 17.97 5.53 19.47
CA SER A 553 19.08 5.81 18.55
C SER A 553 18.68 6.45 17.22
N PHE A 554 17.37 6.60 16.93
CA PHE A 554 16.86 7.03 15.63
C PHE A 554 16.11 8.36 15.70
N LEU A 555 16.75 9.43 16.16
CA LEU A 555 16.15 10.74 16.41
C LEU A 555 15.47 11.39 15.19
N LEU A 556 15.90 11.04 13.98
CA LEU A 556 15.33 11.57 12.74
C LEU A 556 14.23 10.67 12.13
N LEU A 557 13.75 9.67 12.88
CA LEU A 557 12.80 8.69 12.36
C LEU A 557 11.43 9.33 12.08
N ARG A 558 10.90 9.07 10.88
CA ARG A 558 9.57 9.53 10.41
C ARG A 558 8.57 8.39 10.29
N VAL A 559 9.04 7.20 9.93
CA VAL A 559 8.21 6.02 9.73
C VAL A 559 8.72 4.89 10.60
N LEU A 560 7.87 4.40 11.49
CA LEU A 560 8.11 3.21 12.28
C LEU A 560 6.98 2.21 12.02
N GLN A 561 7.29 1.14 11.29
CA GLN A 561 6.38 0.02 11.08
C GLN A 561 6.93 -1.21 11.81
N ALA A 562 6.41 -1.48 12.99
CA ALA A 562 6.87 -2.55 13.87
C ALA A 562 5.73 -3.55 14.19
N PHE A 563 4.90 -3.88 13.20
CA PHE A 563 3.80 -4.85 13.35
C PHE A 563 4.32 -6.25 13.71
N SER A 564 5.49 -6.62 13.22
CA SER A 564 6.13 -7.91 13.48
C SER A 564 6.80 -7.99 14.86
N ILE A 565 6.92 -6.86 15.56
CA ILE A 565 7.45 -6.81 16.92
C ILE A 565 6.29 -6.76 17.90
N SER A 566 6.26 -7.70 18.86
CA SER A 566 5.23 -7.75 19.89
C SER A 566 5.76 -7.15 21.19
N PHE A 567 5.27 -5.96 21.54
CA PHE A 567 5.57 -5.29 22.83
C PHE A 567 4.58 -5.74 23.91
N TYR A 568 5.01 -5.82 25.14
CA TYR A 568 4.08 -6.08 26.24
C TYR A 568 3.13 -4.90 26.47
N GLU A 569 3.68 -3.69 26.49
CA GLU A 569 2.99 -2.40 26.68
C GLU A 569 3.48 -1.40 25.65
N PHE A 570 2.94 -0.18 25.66
CA PHE A 570 3.42 0.89 24.77
C PHE A 570 4.86 1.28 25.16
N PRO A 571 5.82 1.21 24.23
CA PRO A 571 7.20 1.62 24.49
C PRO A 571 7.27 3.14 24.59
N VAL A 572 7.38 3.64 25.84
CA VAL A 572 7.25 5.07 26.14
C VAL A 572 8.34 5.93 25.53
N GLU A 573 9.49 5.34 25.21
CA GLU A 573 10.63 6.00 24.58
C GLU A 573 10.31 6.49 23.17
N ILE A 574 9.31 5.92 22.51
CA ILE A 574 8.85 6.37 21.18
C ILE A 574 8.42 7.84 21.17
N VAL A 575 7.93 8.36 22.29
CA VAL A 575 7.48 9.76 22.39
C VAL A 575 8.65 10.80 22.29
N GLU A 576 9.89 10.33 22.40
CA GLU A 576 11.09 11.15 22.19
C GLU A 576 11.42 11.35 20.71
N LEU A 577 10.85 10.53 19.80
CA LEU A 577 11.08 10.58 18.37
C LEU A 577 10.14 11.59 17.71
N VAL A 578 10.33 12.88 18.00
CA VAL A 578 9.44 14.00 17.63
C VAL A 578 9.20 14.16 16.13
N ASN A 579 10.06 13.60 15.28
CA ASN A 579 9.93 13.64 13.82
C ASN A 579 8.98 12.57 13.26
N LEU A 580 8.46 11.67 14.10
CA LEU A 580 7.57 10.60 13.66
C LEU A 580 6.30 11.12 13.00
N ARG A 581 5.99 10.55 11.84
CA ARG A 581 4.78 10.81 11.05
C ARG A 581 3.87 9.59 10.91
N PHE A 582 4.44 8.40 11.03
CA PHE A 582 3.73 7.14 10.86
C PHE A 582 4.22 6.12 11.89
N ILE A 583 3.28 5.55 12.65
CA ILE A 583 3.56 4.53 13.67
C ILE A 583 2.60 3.36 13.48
N VAL A 584 3.16 2.15 13.41
CA VAL A 584 2.43 0.88 13.53
C VAL A 584 3.09 0.02 14.60
N LEU A 585 2.35 -0.33 15.63
CA LEU A 585 2.81 -1.16 16.76
C LEU A 585 1.86 -2.32 17.02
N LYS A 586 2.39 -3.39 17.63
CA LYS A 586 1.62 -4.53 18.13
C LYS A 586 1.88 -4.70 19.63
N CYS A 587 0.84 -4.54 20.45
CA CYS A 587 0.89 -4.72 21.89
C CYS A 587 0.15 -6.00 22.30
N MET A 588 0.71 -6.76 23.26
CA MET A 588 0.15 -8.05 23.67
C MET A 588 -0.95 -7.92 24.74
N ARG A 589 -0.97 -6.81 25.46
CA ARG A 589 -1.91 -6.52 26.57
C ARG A 589 -2.62 -5.19 26.33
N THR A 590 -3.39 -4.74 27.34
CA THR A 590 -3.95 -3.39 27.36
C THR A 590 -2.80 -2.39 27.19
N CYS A 591 -2.97 -1.46 26.26
CA CYS A 591 -1.94 -0.51 25.87
C CYS A 591 -2.38 0.89 26.31
N GLU A 592 -1.68 1.50 27.24
CA GLU A 592 -1.98 2.85 27.72
C GLU A 592 -0.92 3.83 27.16
N LEU A 593 -1.38 4.82 26.36
CA LEU A 593 -0.50 5.83 25.80
C LEU A 593 -0.28 6.94 26.83
N PRO A 594 0.97 7.40 27.02
CA PRO A 594 1.26 8.50 27.94
C PRO A 594 0.74 9.85 27.37
N ALA A 595 0.50 10.83 28.24
CA ALA A 595 0.13 12.19 27.84
C ALA A 595 1.19 12.85 26.93
N SER A 596 2.46 12.49 27.13
CA SER A 596 3.59 12.92 26.29
C SER A 596 3.53 12.45 24.83
N ILE A 597 2.55 11.63 24.44
CA ILE A 597 2.30 11.30 23.00
C ILE A 597 2.07 12.58 22.16
N SER A 598 1.58 13.63 22.77
CA SER A 598 1.43 14.95 22.13
C SER A 598 2.73 15.61 21.70
N ASN A 599 3.89 15.14 22.22
CA ASN A 599 5.21 15.58 21.74
C ASN A 599 5.43 15.19 20.28
N LEU A 600 4.74 14.14 19.81
CA LEU A 600 4.76 13.72 18.41
C LEU A 600 3.85 14.60 17.54
N PHE A 601 4.07 15.91 17.56
CA PHE A 601 3.23 16.89 16.85
C PHE A 601 3.23 16.71 15.32
N ASN A 602 4.22 16.00 14.77
CA ASN A 602 4.31 15.65 13.34
C ASN A 602 3.52 14.38 12.97
N LEU A 603 2.98 13.65 13.95
CA LEU A 603 2.35 12.37 13.71
C LEU A 603 1.08 12.52 12.86
N GLN A 604 1.02 11.75 11.77
CA GLN A 604 -0.08 11.71 10.81
C GLN A 604 -0.89 10.41 10.92
N THR A 605 -0.24 9.30 11.23
CA THR A 605 -0.86 7.98 11.30
C THR A 605 -0.42 7.24 12.56
N LEU A 606 -1.41 6.83 13.36
CA LEU A 606 -1.24 6.00 14.55
C LEU A 606 -2.05 4.72 14.39
N ILE A 607 -1.38 3.58 14.31
CA ILE A 607 -2.00 2.26 14.21
C ILE A 607 -1.47 1.38 15.34
N ILE A 608 -2.36 0.91 16.19
CA ILE A 608 -1.98 0.03 17.31
C ILE A 608 -2.83 -1.24 17.25
N TYR A 609 -2.17 -2.34 17.00
CA TYR A 609 -2.75 -3.68 17.15
C TYR A 609 -2.59 -4.10 18.60
N SER A 610 -3.67 -4.36 19.30
CA SER A 610 -3.64 -4.84 20.68
C SER A 610 -4.62 -5.99 20.88
N ARG A 611 -4.28 -6.95 21.75
CA ARG A 611 -5.23 -7.96 22.20
C ARG A 611 -6.18 -7.41 23.28
N GLY A 612 -5.73 -6.41 24.02
CA GLY A 612 -6.55 -5.66 24.99
C GLY A 612 -6.97 -4.30 24.45
N ILE A 613 -7.61 -3.53 25.30
CA ILE A 613 -8.09 -2.19 24.98
C ILE A 613 -6.93 -1.20 24.96
N VAL A 614 -6.92 -0.28 23.99
CA VAL A 614 -5.97 0.83 23.91
C VAL A 614 -6.56 2.04 24.61
N LYS A 615 -5.84 2.67 25.53
CA LYS A 615 -6.27 3.91 26.18
C LYS A 615 -5.55 5.11 25.54
N LEU A 616 -6.31 6.00 24.91
CA LEU A 616 -5.82 7.22 24.28
C LEU A 616 -6.05 8.40 25.23
N PRO A 617 -4.99 9.16 25.62
CA PRO A 617 -5.11 10.29 26.55
C PRO A 617 -5.80 11.49 25.89
N SER A 618 -6.25 12.45 26.71
CA SER A 618 -6.84 13.71 26.23
C SER A 618 -5.87 14.55 25.39
N ASP A 619 -4.59 14.32 25.55
CA ASP A 619 -3.54 15.05 24.82
C ASP A 619 -3.47 14.71 23.33
N ILE A 620 -4.10 13.60 22.90
CA ILE A 620 -4.26 13.28 21.47
C ILE A 620 -4.97 14.40 20.69
N TRP A 621 -5.87 15.16 21.36
CA TRP A 621 -6.58 16.28 20.76
C TRP A 621 -5.69 17.49 20.46
N LYS A 622 -4.46 17.51 20.98
CA LYS A 622 -3.46 18.56 20.73
C LYS A 622 -2.58 18.28 19.50
N MET A 623 -2.85 17.22 18.74
CA MET A 623 -2.02 16.77 17.63
C MET A 623 -2.63 17.16 16.27
N PRO A 624 -2.38 18.37 15.76
CA PRO A 624 -3.12 18.95 14.63
C PRO A 624 -2.86 18.25 13.28
N ARG A 625 -1.76 17.51 13.17
CA ARG A 625 -1.38 16.82 11.92
C ARG A 625 -1.92 15.42 11.83
N LEU A 626 -2.58 14.92 12.87
CA LEU A 626 -3.10 13.57 12.92
C LEU A 626 -4.22 13.38 11.88
N ARG A 627 -4.05 12.37 11.02
CA ARG A 627 -4.94 12.06 9.89
C ARG A 627 -5.66 10.73 10.06
N HIS A 628 -4.99 9.76 10.69
CA HIS A 628 -5.52 8.41 10.84
C HIS A 628 -5.20 7.85 12.22
N ILE A 629 -6.24 7.46 12.94
CA ILE A 629 -6.15 6.65 14.17
C ILE A 629 -6.83 5.32 13.87
N TRP A 630 -6.13 4.22 14.11
CA TRP A 630 -6.69 2.88 13.99
C TRP A 630 -6.24 1.99 15.14
N THR A 631 -7.21 1.44 15.83
CA THR A 631 -7.01 0.41 16.85
C THR A 631 -8.10 -0.64 16.68
N ARG A 632 -7.95 -1.81 17.31
CA ARG A 632 -9.05 -2.79 17.37
C ARG A 632 -10.18 -2.24 18.26
N GLU A 633 -9.83 -1.83 19.48
CA GLU A 633 -10.71 -1.24 20.47
C GLU A 633 -9.92 -0.19 21.28
N CYS A 634 -10.46 1.01 21.47
CA CYS A 634 -9.84 2.03 22.29
C CYS A 634 -10.84 2.87 23.07
N PHE A 635 -10.43 3.21 24.32
CA PHE A 635 -11.04 4.32 25.04
C PHE A 635 -10.34 5.62 24.63
N LEU A 636 -11.12 6.56 24.13
CA LEU A 636 -10.65 7.88 23.77
C LEU A 636 -11.05 8.86 24.88
N ALA A 637 -10.07 9.43 25.57
CA ALA A 637 -10.36 10.44 26.60
C ALA A 637 -10.95 11.70 25.97
N TYR A 638 -11.91 12.34 26.67
CA TYR A 638 -12.51 13.60 26.22
C TYR A 638 -11.46 14.72 26.17
N PRO A 639 -11.64 15.68 25.23
CA PRO A 639 -10.79 16.84 25.24
C PRO A 639 -10.88 17.55 26.59
N SER A 640 -9.74 17.85 27.21
CA SER A 640 -9.69 18.59 28.47
C SER A 640 -10.34 19.96 28.24
N ALA A 641 -11.24 20.35 29.12
CA ALA A 641 -11.85 21.68 29.09
C ALA A 641 -10.71 22.72 29.11
N ALA A 642 -10.61 23.56 28.08
CA ALA A 642 -9.60 24.60 28.02
C ALA A 642 -9.74 25.47 29.27
N GLY A 643 -8.76 25.40 30.16
CA GLY A 643 -8.67 26.36 31.26
C GLY A 643 -8.63 27.77 30.68
N ASN A 644 -9.47 28.66 31.23
CA ASN A 644 -9.61 30.07 30.93
C ASN A 644 -8.91 30.59 29.66
N GLY A 645 -9.64 30.56 28.48
CA GLY A 645 -9.25 31.33 27.29
C GLY A 645 -8.44 30.59 26.22
N GLY A 646 -8.13 29.31 26.35
CA GLY A 646 -7.39 28.55 25.34
C GLY A 646 -8.26 28.23 24.11
N LYS A 647 -7.72 28.43 22.89
CA LYS A 647 -8.34 27.98 21.63
C LYS A 647 -8.61 26.47 21.71
N ILE A 648 -9.80 26.06 21.32
CA ILE A 648 -10.14 24.62 21.17
C ILE A 648 -9.22 24.05 20.08
N ALA A 649 -8.44 23.04 20.42
CA ALA A 649 -7.58 22.37 19.45
C ALA A 649 -8.47 21.62 18.44
N LEU A 650 -8.28 21.89 17.13
CA LEU A 650 -9.02 21.29 16.04
C LEU A 650 -8.17 20.21 15.36
N LEU A 651 -8.70 19.00 15.25
CA LEU A 651 -8.11 17.93 14.44
C LEU A 651 -8.56 18.05 12.97
N GLU A 652 -8.27 19.19 12.34
CA GLU A 652 -8.72 19.50 10.97
C GLU A 652 -8.27 18.46 9.93
N ASN A 653 -7.16 17.79 10.18
CA ASN A 653 -6.62 16.79 9.26
C ASN A 653 -7.15 15.37 9.49
N LEU A 654 -7.90 15.12 10.58
CA LEU A 654 -8.34 13.77 10.90
C LEU A 654 -9.40 13.27 9.91
N GLN A 655 -9.05 12.20 9.19
CA GLN A 655 -9.91 11.56 8.18
C GLN A 655 -10.40 10.18 8.63
N THR A 656 -9.69 9.51 9.51
CA THR A 656 -10.04 8.15 9.94
C THR A 656 -9.90 8.02 11.45
N LEU A 657 -10.98 7.59 12.09
CA LEU A 657 -11.01 7.22 13.50
C LEU A 657 -11.67 5.85 13.61
N LYS A 658 -10.89 4.81 14.01
CA LYS A 658 -11.40 3.45 14.06
C LYS A 658 -11.09 2.78 15.39
N GLY A 659 -12.12 2.08 15.91
CA GLY A 659 -12.01 1.25 17.11
C GLY A 659 -12.42 1.93 18.41
N VAL A 660 -13.06 3.08 18.33
CA VAL A 660 -13.53 3.81 19.52
C VAL A 660 -14.66 3.05 20.17
N ILE A 661 -14.57 2.83 21.48
CA ILE A 661 -15.60 2.21 22.33
C ILE A 661 -15.96 3.16 23.46
N ASP A 662 -17.21 3.09 23.94
CA ASP A 662 -17.72 3.83 25.11
C ASP A 662 -17.43 5.34 25.05
N PHE A 663 -17.67 5.96 23.88
CA PHE A 663 -17.42 7.38 23.67
C PHE A 663 -18.72 8.09 23.23
N LYS A 664 -19.13 9.08 24.02
CA LYS A 664 -20.31 9.89 23.70
C LYS A 664 -19.96 11.00 22.69
N PHE A 665 -20.55 10.93 21.52
CA PHE A 665 -20.39 11.93 20.48
C PHE A 665 -21.27 13.15 20.79
N THR A 666 -20.67 14.32 20.89
CA THR A 666 -21.40 15.60 21.06
C THR A 666 -21.12 16.49 19.85
N LYS A 667 -22.04 17.43 19.55
CA LYS A 667 -21.83 18.40 18.46
C LYS A 667 -20.49 19.14 18.58
N LYS A 668 -20.07 19.48 19.82
CA LYS A 668 -18.80 20.15 20.09
C LYS A 668 -17.60 19.26 19.72
N VAL A 669 -17.64 17.99 20.04
CA VAL A 669 -16.56 17.03 19.70
C VAL A 669 -16.48 16.81 18.19
N LEU A 670 -17.62 16.69 17.50
CA LEU A 670 -17.61 16.52 16.04
C LEU A 670 -17.12 17.78 15.30
N GLN A 671 -17.39 18.97 15.82
CA GLN A 671 -16.83 20.21 15.30
C GLN A 671 -15.31 20.26 15.40
N MET A 672 -14.69 19.49 16.30
CA MET A 672 -13.22 19.35 16.38
C MET A 672 -12.64 18.42 15.29
N MET A 673 -13.47 17.65 14.59
CA MET A 673 -13.06 16.70 13.54
C MET A 673 -13.85 16.93 12.21
N PRO A 674 -13.83 18.13 11.63
CA PRO A 674 -14.70 18.51 10.52
C PRO A 674 -14.48 17.69 9.24
N ASN A 675 -13.30 17.12 9.06
CA ASN A 675 -12.91 16.38 7.85
C ASN A 675 -12.91 14.85 8.02
N LEU A 676 -13.61 14.34 9.06
CA LEU A 676 -13.70 12.91 9.32
C LEU A 676 -14.48 12.21 8.20
N LYS A 677 -13.83 11.24 7.54
CA LYS A 677 -14.40 10.46 6.43
C LYS A 677 -14.76 9.05 6.80
N LYS A 678 -14.00 8.45 7.73
CA LYS A 678 -14.17 7.04 8.10
C LYS A 678 -14.22 6.91 9.61
N LEU A 679 -15.35 6.40 10.11
CA LEU A 679 -15.58 6.19 11.53
C LEU A 679 -15.94 4.73 11.80
N LYS A 680 -15.22 4.09 12.74
CA LYS A 680 -15.60 2.77 13.27
C LYS A 680 -15.77 2.87 14.78
N ILE A 681 -16.97 2.52 15.25
CA ILE A 681 -17.34 2.55 16.66
C ILE A 681 -17.60 1.10 17.11
N GLY A 682 -16.99 0.70 18.21
CA GLY A 682 -17.17 -0.64 18.78
C GLY A 682 -18.42 -0.76 19.66
N PHE A 683 -18.81 0.32 20.33
CA PHE A 683 -19.99 0.35 21.19
C PHE A 683 -20.63 1.76 21.21
N LEU A 684 -21.93 1.85 20.99
CA LEU A 684 -22.68 3.11 20.96
C LEU A 684 -23.87 3.03 21.92
N HIS A 685 -24.04 4.03 22.78
CA HIS A 685 -25.02 3.98 23.88
C HIS A 685 -26.42 4.49 23.53
N SER A 686 -26.61 5.32 22.49
CA SER A 686 -27.86 6.03 22.27
C SER A 686 -28.11 6.39 20.79
N CYS A 687 -29.38 6.36 20.40
CA CYS A 687 -29.85 6.86 19.11
C CYS A 687 -29.54 8.33 18.86
N ALA A 688 -29.54 9.14 19.90
CA ALA A 688 -29.21 10.56 19.79
C ALA A 688 -27.78 10.76 19.25
N ASP A 689 -26.87 9.84 19.55
CA ASP A 689 -25.50 9.88 19.05
C ASP A 689 -25.46 9.62 17.53
N MET A 690 -26.38 8.80 16.98
CA MET A 690 -26.48 8.54 15.53
C MET A 690 -26.87 9.79 14.74
N ALA A 691 -27.86 10.57 15.23
CA ALA A 691 -28.22 11.83 14.58
C ALA A 691 -27.06 12.84 14.61
N ILE A 692 -26.29 12.85 15.70
CA ILE A 692 -25.11 13.70 15.83
C ILE A 692 -24.02 13.24 14.85
N ILE A 693 -23.73 11.95 14.78
CA ILE A 693 -22.73 11.36 13.85
C ILE A 693 -23.15 11.62 12.40
N GLY A 694 -24.46 11.47 12.09
CA GLY A 694 -25.02 11.71 10.74
C GLY A 694 -24.83 13.15 10.24
N SER A 695 -24.67 14.11 11.15
CA SER A 695 -24.40 15.51 10.80
C SER A 695 -22.97 15.79 10.30
N LEU A 696 -22.06 14.81 10.31
CA LEU A 696 -20.70 14.97 9.79
C LEU A 696 -20.72 15.20 8.27
N PRO A 697 -20.20 16.34 7.78
CA PRO A 697 -20.36 16.72 6.37
C PRO A 697 -19.58 15.87 5.38
N ASN A 698 -18.52 15.21 5.84
CA ASN A 698 -17.58 14.48 4.99
C ASN A 698 -17.57 12.96 5.28
N LEU A 699 -18.51 12.43 6.08
CA LEU A 699 -18.51 11.02 6.47
C LEU A 699 -18.88 10.13 5.29
N GLU A 700 -17.93 9.34 4.83
CA GLU A 700 -18.09 8.41 3.70
C GLU A 700 -18.28 6.95 4.14
N VAL A 701 -17.72 6.56 5.29
CA VAL A 701 -17.74 5.18 5.79
C VAL A 701 -18.08 5.18 7.27
N LEU A 702 -19.16 4.50 7.61
CA LEU A 702 -19.57 4.26 8.99
C LEU A 702 -19.61 2.75 9.26
N ASN A 703 -18.90 2.31 10.29
CA ASN A 703 -18.95 0.94 10.79
C ASN A 703 -19.33 0.97 12.25
N LEU A 704 -20.43 0.35 12.59
CA LEU A 704 -20.95 0.21 13.95
C LEU A 704 -20.91 -1.25 14.35
N ARG A 705 -20.21 -1.54 15.47
CA ARG A 705 -20.15 -2.88 16.04
C ARG A 705 -20.78 -2.87 17.42
N THR A 706 -21.49 -3.95 17.77
CA THR A 706 -22.11 -4.13 19.08
C THR A 706 -22.97 -2.93 19.47
N PHE A 707 -23.97 -2.66 18.64
CA PHE A 707 -24.88 -1.53 18.80
C PHE A 707 -26.10 -1.98 19.61
N THR A 708 -26.16 -1.60 20.88
CA THR A 708 -27.36 -1.76 21.70
C THR A 708 -28.23 -0.52 21.54
N TYR A 709 -29.39 -0.71 20.96
CA TYR A 709 -30.32 0.36 20.66
C TYR A 709 -31.37 0.45 21.75
N ASP A 710 -31.57 1.63 22.37
CA ASP A 710 -32.71 1.90 23.25
C ASP A 710 -33.99 1.98 22.40
N GLY A 711 -34.56 0.80 22.03
CA GLY A 711 -35.84 0.76 21.34
C GLY A 711 -35.90 -0.07 20.05
N SER A 712 -34.90 -0.89 19.73
CA SER A 712 -34.91 -1.84 18.59
C SER A 712 -35.21 -1.28 17.18
N VAL A 713 -35.51 0.03 17.03
CA VAL A 713 -35.89 0.70 15.76
C VAL A 713 -34.98 1.90 15.48
N TRP A 714 -34.25 1.90 14.35
CA TRP A 714 -33.47 3.04 13.89
C TRP A 714 -34.18 3.76 12.73
N GLU A 715 -34.43 5.06 12.93
CA GLU A 715 -35.04 5.96 11.97
C GLU A 715 -34.07 7.14 11.71
N PRO A 716 -33.30 7.10 10.61
CA PRO A 716 -32.40 8.20 10.24
C PRO A 716 -33.19 9.44 9.85
N THR A 717 -32.67 10.64 10.14
CA THR A 717 -33.30 11.92 9.71
C THR A 717 -32.85 12.31 8.30
N GLU A 718 -33.69 13.00 7.52
CA GLU A 718 -33.47 13.32 6.10
C GLU A 718 -32.17 14.10 5.82
N ASP A 719 -31.73 14.97 6.72
CA ASP A 719 -30.51 15.79 6.50
C ASP A 719 -29.23 15.12 6.96
N ASN A 720 -29.26 13.85 7.37
CA ASN A 720 -28.09 13.12 7.87
C ASN A 720 -27.49 12.22 6.81
N PHE A 721 -26.21 11.86 7.01
CA PHE A 721 -25.48 10.87 6.19
C PHE A 721 -25.40 11.20 4.68
N LEU A 722 -25.46 12.48 4.28
CA LEU A 722 -25.52 12.92 2.88
C LEU A 722 -24.36 12.40 2.01
N GLN A 723 -23.19 12.20 2.58
CA GLN A 723 -21.99 11.71 1.87
C GLN A 723 -21.66 10.25 2.16
N LEU A 724 -22.53 9.54 2.90
CA LEU A 724 -22.25 8.17 3.33
C LEU A 724 -22.30 7.20 2.13
N LYS A 725 -21.19 6.53 1.85
CA LYS A 725 -21.05 5.56 0.76
C LYS A 725 -21.09 4.12 1.25
N VAL A 726 -20.65 3.88 2.48
CA VAL A 726 -20.57 2.54 3.08
C VAL A 726 -21.12 2.56 4.49
N LEU A 727 -22.14 1.77 4.72
CA LEU A 727 -22.72 1.53 6.04
C LEU A 727 -22.53 0.04 6.38
N LEU A 728 -21.90 -0.23 7.53
CA LEU A 728 -21.71 -1.57 8.04
C LEU A 728 -22.22 -1.63 9.47
N LEU A 729 -23.16 -2.53 9.71
CA LEU A 729 -23.74 -2.83 11.02
C LEU A 729 -23.35 -4.26 11.40
N GLU A 730 -22.69 -4.42 12.56
CA GLU A 730 -22.12 -5.69 13.02
C GLU A 730 -22.57 -5.97 14.45
N GLU A 731 -23.07 -7.18 14.72
CA GLU A 731 -23.49 -7.61 16.06
C GLU A 731 -24.49 -6.63 16.72
N THR A 732 -25.55 -6.22 16.01
CA THR A 732 -26.53 -5.21 16.51
C THR A 732 -27.83 -5.87 16.93
N ASP A 733 -28.45 -5.33 17.98
CA ASP A 733 -29.78 -5.71 18.47
C ASP A 733 -30.93 -5.01 17.71
N LEU A 734 -30.59 -4.37 16.58
CA LEU A 734 -31.55 -3.66 15.72
C LEU A 734 -32.58 -4.65 15.15
N GLU A 735 -33.87 -4.39 15.42
CA GLU A 735 -34.99 -5.16 14.85
C GLU A 735 -35.50 -4.52 13.54
N TYR A 736 -35.62 -3.19 13.50
CA TYR A 736 -36.18 -2.47 12.35
C TYR A 736 -35.31 -1.28 11.96
N LEU A 737 -34.94 -1.25 10.68
CA LEU A 737 -34.37 -0.08 10.04
C LEU A 737 -35.49 0.65 9.25
N LYS A 738 -35.89 1.84 9.69
CA LYS A 738 -36.87 2.68 8.96
C LYS A 738 -36.15 3.73 8.13
N ALA A 739 -35.78 3.37 6.91
CA ALA A 739 -35.04 4.23 6.01
C ALA A 739 -35.56 4.11 4.58
N ASP A 740 -35.47 5.19 3.83
CA ASP A 740 -35.82 5.30 2.42
C ASP A 740 -34.62 5.85 1.59
N GLU A 741 -34.87 6.13 0.30
CA GLU A 741 -33.89 6.66 -0.63
C GLU A 741 -33.35 8.03 -0.23
N THR A 742 -34.06 8.83 0.58
CA THR A 742 -33.65 10.18 0.97
C THR A 742 -32.66 10.18 2.13
N ASN A 743 -32.69 9.16 2.99
CA ASN A 743 -31.88 9.09 4.21
C ASN A 743 -30.39 8.84 3.90
N PHE A 744 -30.10 8.15 2.78
CA PHE A 744 -28.73 7.77 2.40
C PHE A 744 -28.45 8.02 0.90
N PRO A 745 -28.54 9.25 0.39
CA PRO A 745 -28.56 9.54 -1.05
C PRO A 745 -27.27 9.14 -1.80
N SER A 746 -26.19 8.92 -1.10
CA SER A 746 -24.88 8.55 -1.68
C SER A 746 -24.47 7.12 -1.38
N LEU A 747 -25.35 6.29 -0.76
CA LEU A 747 -24.99 4.95 -0.29
C LEU A 747 -24.70 4.01 -1.48
N GLN A 748 -23.56 3.35 -1.42
CA GLN A 748 -23.12 2.37 -2.41
C GLN A 748 -23.12 0.94 -1.85
N HIS A 749 -22.84 0.80 -0.55
CA HIS A 749 -22.71 -0.50 0.11
C HIS A 749 -23.40 -0.49 1.45
N LEU A 750 -24.31 -1.43 1.63
CA LEU A 750 -24.99 -1.73 2.88
C LEU A 750 -24.59 -3.15 3.32
N THR A 751 -24.07 -3.29 4.53
CA THR A 751 -23.67 -4.59 5.08
C THR A 751 -24.22 -4.79 6.47
N PHE A 752 -24.85 -5.94 6.69
CA PHE A 752 -25.25 -6.44 8.00
C PHE A 752 -24.49 -7.71 8.31
N SER A 753 -23.89 -7.79 9.49
CA SER A 753 -23.14 -8.96 9.94
C SER A 753 -23.54 -9.33 11.37
N TYR A 754 -23.91 -10.59 11.60
CA TYR A 754 -24.35 -11.10 12.90
C TYR A 754 -25.52 -10.30 13.49
N CYS A 755 -26.45 -9.84 12.64
CA CYS A 755 -27.68 -9.14 13.04
C CYS A 755 -28.83 -10.16 13.13
N GLU A 756 -28.88 -10.92 14.23
CA GLU A 756 -29.80 -12.05 14.41
C GLU A 756 -31.25 -11.60 14.70
N GLN A 757 -31.43 -10.37 15.20
CA GLN A 757 -32.72 -9.80 15.57
C GLN A 757 -33.35 -8.96 14.46
N LEU A 758 -32.60 -8.65 13.37
CA LEU A 758 -33.08 -7.80 12.28
C LEU A 758 -34.23 -8.47 11.55
N GLU A 759 -35.44 -7.90 11.68
CA GLU A 759 -36.66 -8.46 11.09
C GLU A 759 -36.84 -8.06 9.63
N GLU A 760 -36.57 -6.80 9.29
CA GLU A 760 -36.85 -6.29 7.95
C GLU A 760 -35.77 -5.26 7.52
N ILE A 761 -35.43 -5.32 6.23
CA ILE A 761 -34.73 -4.27 5.51
C ILE A 761 -35.73 -3.64 4.55
N PRO A 762 -36.01 -2.33 4.67
CA PRO A 762 -37.02 -1.66 3.87
C PRO A 762 -36.79 -1.78 2.36
N SER A 763 -37.82 -2.09 1.58
CA SER A 763 -37.72 -2.18 0.12
C SER A 763 -37.27 -0.85 -0.52
N ALA A 764 -37.68 0.28 0.07
CA ALA A 764 -37.30 1.63 -0.36
C ALA A 764 -35.78 1.84 -0.43
N ILE A 765 -34.96 1.10 0.35
CA ILE A 765 -33.50 1.14 0.25
C ILE A 765 -33.01 0.67 -1.12
N GLY A 766 -33.72 -0.27 -1.76
CA GLY A 766 -33.42 -0.73 -3.11
C GLY A 766 -33.48 0.37 -4.16
N ASN A 767 -34.27 1.44 -3.90
CA ASN A 767 -34.44 2.58 -4.81
C ASN A 767 -33.32 3.62 -4.74
N ILE A 768 -32.33 3.47 -3.84
CA ILE A 768 -31.20 4.38 -3.75
C ILE A 768 -30.37 4.27 -5.06
N PRO A 769 -30.29 5.34 -5.88
CA PRO A 769 -29.68 5.23 -7.23
C PRO A 769 -28.20 4.85 -7.24
N THR A 770 -27.52 5.09 -6.13
CA THR A 770 -26.08 4.82 -6.00
C THR A 770 -25.77 3.46 -5.39
N LEU A 771 -26.80 2.72 -4.92
CA LEU A 771 -26.62 1.46 -4.22
C LEU A 771 -26.18 0.34 -5.19
N GLN A 772 -25.05 -0.29 -4.89
CA GLN A 772 -24.44 -1.32 -5.71
C GLN A 772 -24.48 -2.70 -5.04
N VAL A 773 -24.36 -2.74 -3.71
CA VAL A 773 -24.25 -4.00 -2.98
C VAL A 773 -25.03 -3.96 -1.67
N ILE A 774 -25.87 -4.97 -1.44
CA ILE A 774 -26.38 -5.33 -0.11
C ILE A 774 -25.75 -6.67 0.28
N LYS A 775 -25.13 -6.69 1.47
CA LYS A 775 -24.44 -7.88 1.96
C LYS A 775 -24.98 -8.30 3.32
N LEU A 776 -25.36 -9.57 3.42
CA LEU A 776 -25.79 -10.21 4.68
C LEU A 776 -24.82 -11.32 5.06
N CYS A 777 -24.41 -11.33 6.34
CA CYS A 777 -23.56 -12.39 6.89
C CYS A 777 -24.12 -12.82 8.23
N LYS A 778 -24.63 -14.06 8.33
CA LYS A 778 -25.24 -14.60 9.55
C LYS A 778 -26.28 -13.67 10.17
N CYS A 779 -27.23 -13.24 9.36
CA CYS A 779 -28.38 -12.46 9.79
C CYS A 779 -29.64 -13.34 9.95
N SER A 780 -30.71 -12.75 10.49
CA SER A 780 -31.99 -13.44 10.63
C SER A 780 -32.55 -13.94 9.29
N ILE A 781 -33.36 -14.98 9.34
CA ILE A 781 -34.07 -15.50 8.16
C ILE A 781 -35.03 -14.45 7.56
N SER A 782 -35.60 -13.60 8.40
CA SER A 782 -36.50 -12.51 8.01
C SER A 782 -35.76 -11.44 7.20
N ALA A 783 -34.62 -10.99 7.65
CA ALA A 783 -33.74 -10.06 6.90
C ALA A 783 -33.28 -10.65 5.55
N VAL A 784 -32.98 -11.95 5.49
CA VAL A 784 -32.63 -12.62 4.24
C VAL A 784 -33.81 -12.65 3.27
N LYS A 785 -35.05 -12.85 3.75
CA LYS A 785 -36.24 -12.82 2.91
C LYS A 785 -36.53 -11.41 2.38
N SER A 786 -36.42 -10.35 3.23
CA SER A 786 -36.65 -8.96 2.79
C SER A 786 -35.67 -8.52 1.70
N VAL A 787 -34.39 -8.91 1.80
CA VAL A 787 -33.38 -8.56 0.77
C VAL A 787 -33.63 -9.32 -0.54
N LYS A 788 -34.13 -10.56 -0.51
CA LYS A 788 -34.52 -11.29 -1.72
C LYS A 788 -35.72 -10.63 -2.41
N LEU A 789 -36.69 -10.12 -1.66
CA LEU A 789 -37.79 -9.36 -2.24
C LEU A 789 -37.27 -8.07 -2.92
N ILE A 790 -36.36 -7.35 -2.28
CA ILE A 790 -35.69 -6.20 -2.91
C ILE A 790 -35.01 -6.60 -4.22
N GLN A 791 -34.36 -7.77 -4.27
CA GLN A 791 -33.73 -8.26 -5.48
C GLN A 791 -34.74 -8.51 -6.60
N GLU A 792 -35.84 -9.15 -6.29
CA GLU A 792 -36.95 -9.42 -7.22
C GLU A 792 -37.56 -8.09 -7.75
N GLU A 793 -37.85 -7.15 -6.87
CA GLU A 793 -38.36 -5.82 -7.25
C GLU A 793 -37.40 -5.05 -8.15
N GLN A 794 -36.11 -5.09 -7.89
CA GLN A 794 -35.10 -4.40 -8.71
C GLN A 794 -34.89 -5.11 -10.08
N GLN A 795 -35.01 -6.44 -10.15
CA GLN A 795 -34.99 -7.18 -11.41
C GLN A 795 -36.21 -6.85 -12.27
N ASP A 796 -37.39 -6.71 -11.66
CA ASP A 796 -38.61 -6.30 -12.38
C ASP A 796 -38.49 -4.85 -12.93
N LEU A 797 -37.68 -4.01 -12.31
CA LEU A 797 -37.36 -2.64 -12.75
C LEU A 797 -36.14 -2.60 -13.73
N GLU A 798 -35.66 -3.73 -14.23
CA GLU A 798 -34.49 -3.83 -15.11
C GLU A 798 -33.19 -3.25 -14.51
N ASN A 799 -33.06 -3.20 -13.19
CA ASN A 799 -31.87 -2.72 -12.51
C ASN A 799 -30.91 -3.86 -12.15
N ASP A 800 -30.08 -4.26 -13.10
CA ASP A 800 -29.09 -5.32 -12.92
C ASP A 800 -27.84 -4.88 -12.13
N ASN A 801 -27.75 -3.61 -11.70
CA ASN A 801 -26.56 -3.08 -11.03
C ASN A 801 -26.51 -3.43 -9.54
N LEU A 802 -27.64 -3.79 -8.91
CA LEU A 802 -27.68 -4.13 -7.50
C LEU A 802 -27.30 -5.61 -7.27
N GLN A 803 -26.17 -5.83 -6.60
CA GLN A 803 -25.71 -7.16 -6.20
C GLN A 803 -26.15 -7.49 -4.77
N ILE A 804 -26.75 -8.65 -4.58
CA ILE A 804 -27.08 -9.18 -3.26
C ILE A 804 -26.17 -10.38 -2.95
N ILE A 805 -25.52 -10.31 -1.77
CA ILE A 805 -24.53 -11.29 -1.34
C ILE A 805 -24.92 -11.82 0.04
N ILE A 806 -25.20 -13.10 0.15
CA ILE A 806 -25.60 -13.75 1.41
C ILE A 806 -24.57 -14.82 1.78
N TYR A 807 -24.07 -14.77 3.01
CA TYR A 807 -23.10 -15.74 3.55
C TYR A 807 -23.65 -16.38 4.83
N ASP A 808 -23.64 -17.70 4.86
CA ASP A 808 -24.01 -18.49 6.06
C ASP A 808 -22.79 -18.80 6.96
N SER A 809 -21.57 -18.56 6.47
CA SER A 809 -20.30 -18.77 7.19
C SER A 809 -19.63 -17.45 7.57
N PRO A 810 -18.83 -17.41 8.66
CA PRO A 810 -18.12 -16.20 9.02
C PRO A 810 -17.09 -15.87 7.92
N MET A 811 -17.05 -14.61 7.49
CA MET A 811 -15.97 -14.10 6.66
C MET A 811 -14.85 -13.65 7.57
N ASP A 812 -13.72 -14.35 7.57
CA ASP A 812 -12.50 -13.86 8.18
C ASP A 812 -11.92 -12.70 7.35
N GLY A 813 -11.84 -11.53 7.99
CA GLY A 813 -10.83 -10.53 7.69
C GLY A 813 -10.99 -9.66 6.45
N VAL A 814 -12.17 -9.09 6.16
CA VAL A 814 -12.27 -7.98 5.20
C VAL A 814 -12.95 -6.76 5.83
N VAL A 815 -12.15 -5.99 6.58
CA VAL A 815 -12.41 -4.54 6.82
C VAL A 815 -11.05 -3.82 6.83
#